data_775961fbfc6de8ecb9d4540ba04ba181
#
_entry.id   775961fbfc6de8ecb9d4540ba04ba181
#
_cell.length_a   1.000
_cell.length_b   1.000
_cell.length_c   1.000
_cell.angle_alpha   90.00
_cell.angle_beta   90.00
_cell.angle_gamma   90.00
#
_symmetry.space_group_name_H-M   'P 1'
#
loop_
_entity.id
_entity.type
_entity.pdbx_description
1 polymer ?
#
loop_
_entity_poly.entity_id
_entity_poly.type
_entity_poly.pdbx_seq_one_letter_code
_entity_poly.pdbx_strand_id
1 'polypeptide(L)'
;MKSRSVLPIFLLLLLSSISCQSLPAEGSAPAGEGVWVQTPIGHEPGHETELAEGTTEPGRTAMDPLAQRVEIRRTSYGVPHILAEDLGGMGYGLAWVMMEDYREQVAQAILQSNGRWGLAVGSDGLDGDFGGRMAHDYAARSYHLLPADVRSALDGFAKGMNDFARVYGDDLPEWVPDDFTAHDIAARDIGVWDGGAVRSFMRGRDVSAETSSGAAAAAAMPVGGTPSDLLSNWMAWAERDGEGDPEIGSNAWALAPERSKSGNALFLRNPHLSWTAGYYEAHVRVPGVLDFYGDFRLGGPFTVIGGFNHRLGFATTNNSPDLDQLYALLRDPNDPNAYLFDGGSVPLETRSVRVDFRDGEGFDSETREFRFTPLGPVIHETPDTLFIIRSHGLTQFRVGEQWLRMMQAQNLEEWKDAMRIRAKVSSNFTYADADGNILLFWNAAIPVLPHDYSRDGVALATTSDEVWTELYPFDELPQLLNPKGGYVTNTNDPPYIFNLNEPLNRKDYPPNFPEPRLRFRSQNSLELLNTDQLLSLEEMVELKHGMKMILADRVKDDLVASVRGRKPGGEVAEAIELVASWDNTVGRESRGSTLFEIWSQRYFETTPADDQFRDPWSEDEPMLTPRGLGNLEGAADAFAWAVEETKNRFGSWDVAWGEVHRIRAGDKDIPVGGCASALGCFRVLGYVEDDDGKFKVYRGDGWVLAVEFSDPPRAYSILGYGNSNREESPYYYDQAELFADNRMKPVAFTEEDIARQLVMRYRPGEERRR
;
A
#
# COMPACT_ATOMS: atom_id res chain seq x y z
N MET A 1 30.32 -13.96 27.63
CA MET A 1 29.17 -14.65 27.05
C MET A 1 28.34 -13.57 26.38
N LYS A 2 28.31 -13.53 25.08
CA LYS A 2 27.66 -12.47 24.28
C LYS A 2 26.27 -12.95 23.88
N SER A 3 25.23 -12.26 24.32
CA SER A 3 23.88 -12.47 23.82
C SER A 3 23.78 -11.86 22.41
N ARG A 4 23.41 -12.65 21.43
CA ARG A 4 23.02 -12.18 20.10
C ARG A 4 21.54 -11.88 20.13
N SER A 5 21.18 -10.62 20.00
CA SER A 5 19.81 -10.22 19.67
C SER A 5 19.57 -10.50 18.19
N VAL A 6 18.62 -11.35 17.91
CA VAL A 6 18.12 -11.62 16.54
C VAL A 6 17.01 -10.62 16.27
N LEU A 7 17.25 -9.72 15.33
CA LEU A 7 16.20 -8.86 14.74
C LEU A 7 15.35 -9.72 13.79
N PRO A 8 14.02 -9.70 13.86
CA PRO A 8 13.22 -10.40 12.91
C PRO A 8 13.18 -9.62 11.59
N ILE A 9 13.70 -10.21 10.52
CA ILE A 9 13.56 -9.72 9.15
C ILE A 9 12.17 -10.09 8.67
N PHE A 10 11.31 -9.09 8.46
CA PHE A 10 10.03 -9.24 7.78
C PHE A 10 10.27 -9.23 6.27
N LEU A 11 10.09 -10.37 5.63
CA LEU A 11 9.99 -10.43 4.17
C LEU A 11 8.51 -10.58 3.80
N LEU A 12 7.95 -9.54 3.20
CA LEU A 12 6.58 -9.55 2.71
C LEU A 12 6.55 -10.21 1.34
N LEU A 13 5.85 -11.32 1.24
CA LEU A 13 5.20 -11.70 0.01
C LEU A 13 3.83 -11.07 -0.05
N LEU A 14 3.81 -9.99 -0.64
CA LEU A 14 2.63 -9.53 -1.36
C LEU A 14 3.13 -8.51 -2.36
N LEU A 15 2.62 -8.61 -3.52
CA LEU A 15 2.65 -7.60 -4.54
C LEU A 15 2.78 -6.22 -3.91
N SER A 16 3.95 -5.60 -4.12
CA SER A 16 4.19 -4.19 -3.91
C SER A 16 4.09 -3.62 -2.49
N SER A 17 5.06 -3.86 -1.64
CA SER A 17 5.43 -2.88 -0.63
C SER A 17 6.86 -3.09 -0.18
N ILE A 18 7.77 -2.43 -0.84
CA ILE A 18 9.15 -2.28 -0.37
C ILE A 18 9.19 -0.98 0.41
N SER A 19 9.47 -1.06 1.68
CA SER A 19 9.70 0.11 2.52
C SER A 19 11.15 0.20 2.90
N CYS A 20 11.77 1.35 2.63
CA CYS A 20 12.98 1.81 3.28
C CYS A 20 12.68 3.06 4.10
N GLN A 21 13.27 3.18 5.25
CA GLN A 21 13.09 4.29 6.20
C GLN A 21 14.15 5.35 6.07
N SER A 22 13.83 6.59 6.27
CA SER A 22 13.99 7.58 7.34
C SER A 22 14.05 9.02 6.81
N LEU A 23 13.36 9.98 7.27
CA LEU A 23 13.09 10.91 8.33
C LEU A 23 13.85 12.25 8.25
N PRO A 24 13.49 13.29 8.98
CA PRO A 24 12.34 14.16 9.21
C PRO A 24 12.48 15.67 8.82
N ALA A 25 11.72 16.60 9.09
CA ALA A 25 10.78 17.43 9.81
C ALA A 25 10.80 18.97 9.52
N GLU A 26 10.01 19.82 9.83
CA GLU A 26 9.04 20.57 10.60
C GLU A 26 8.59 21.96 10.07
N GLY A 27 7.64 22.61 10.39
CA GLY A 27 6.73 23.49 11.13
C GLY A 27 6.23 24.80 10.45
N SER A 28 5.22 25.49 10.67
CA SER A 28 3.93 25.61 11.31
C SER A 28 3.16 26.90 10.92
N ALA A 29 1.85 26.84 10.78
CA ALA A 29 0.61 27.57 11.14
C ALA A 29 0.38 29.05 10.68
N PRO A 30 -0.89 29.61 10.76
CA PRO A 30 -2.16 29.12 11.26
C PRO A 30 -3.38 29.28 10.34
N ALA A 31 -4.55 28.82 10.80
CA ALA A 31 -5.83 28.72 10.12
C ALA A 31 -6.49 30.05 9.71
N GLY A 32 -7.11 30.06 8.53
CA GLY A 32 -8.04 31.08 8.06
C GLY A 32 -8.88 30.53 6.92
N GLU A 33 -10.12 30.93 6.87
CA GLU A 33 -11.23 30.48 6.00
C GLU A 33 -10.79 30.23 4.54
N GLY A 34 -11.25 29.09 3.99
CA GLY A 34 -10.95 28.64 2.65
C GLY A 34 -11.35 29.61 1.56
N VAL A 35 -10.36 30.30 1.02
CA VAL A 35 -10.49 31.04 -0.24
C VAL A 35 -9.49 30.44 -1.22
N TRP A 36 -10.03 29.82 -2.25
CA TRP A 36 -9.27 29.32 -3.39
C TRP A 36 -8.68 30.50 -4.17
N VAL A 37 -7.44 30.88 -3.85
CA VAL A 37 -6.72 31.89 -4.61
C VAL A 37 -5.76 31.19 -5.55
N GLN A 38 -6.04 31.27 -6.85
CA GLN A 38 -5.05 31.05 -7.90
C GLN A 38 -3.99 32.14 -7.82
N THR A 39 -2.88 31.88 -7.18
CA THR A 39 -1.68 32.69 -7.33
C THR A 39 -0.52 31.76 -7.71
N PRO A 40 0.03 31.91 -8.92
CA PRO A 40 1.28 31.24 -9.26
C PRO A 40 2.39 31.81 -8.39
N ILE A 41 3.15 30.93 -7.72
CA ILE A 41 4.45 31.34 -7.19
C ILE A 41 5.28 31.69 -8.42
N GLY A 42 5.63 32.96 -8.55
CA GLY A 42 6.35 33.48 -9.70
C GLY A 42 7.78 32.95 -9.76
N HIS A 43 7.97 31.93 -10.56
CA HIS A 43 9.24 31.69 -11.21
C HIS A 43 9.15 32.37 -12.57
N GLU A 44 10.09 33.26 -12.87
CA GLU A 44 10.20 33.84 -14.19
C GLU A 44 10.29 32.69 -15.24
N PRO A 45 9.60 32.84 -16.40
CA PRO A 45 9.64 31.80 -17.44
C PRO A 45 11.07 31.70 -17.97
N GLY A 46 11.66 30.50 -17.76
CA GLY A 46 12.93 30.15 -18.37
C GLY A 46 12.81 30.17 -19.89
N HIS A 47 13.79 30.78 -20.54
CA HIS A 47 13.87 30.89 -22.00
C HIS A 47 13.74 29.51 -22.65
N GLU A 48 12.85 29.41 -23.63
CA GLU A 48 12.80 28.29 -24.57
C GLU A 48 14.16 28.17 -25.29
N THR A 49 14.83 27.06 -25.09
CA THR A 49 16.03 26.73 -25.89
C THR A 49 15.62 25.66 -26.93
N GLU A 50 15.69 26.03 -28.19
CA GLU A 50 15.54 25.15 -29.34
C GLU A 50 16.52 23.99 -29.26
N LEU A 51 16.04 22.79 -29.61
CA LEU A 51 16.83 21.57 -29.67
C LEU A 51 17.94 21.72 -30.73
N ALA A 52 19.19 21.75 -30.31
CA ALA A 52 20.33 21.75 -31.23
C ALA A 52 20.54 20.34 -31.81
N GLU A 53 20.70 20.23 -33.12
CA GLU A 53 21.06 18.99 -33.81
C GLU A 53 22.40 18.45 -33.30
N GLY A 54 22.39 17.15 -32.96
CA GLY A 54 23.44 16.47 -32.22
C GLY A 54 24.79 16.39 -32.91
N THR A 55 25.80 16.99 -32.33
CA THR A 55 27.21 16.61 -32.55
C THR A 55 27.68 15.69 -31.44
N THR A 56 28.05 14.46 -31.76
CA THR A 56 28.64 13.47 -30.83
C THR A 56 30.04 13.93 -30.41
N GLU A 57 30.23 14.26 -29.12
CA GLU A 57 31.54 14.46 -28.53
C GLU A 57 32.27 13.13 -28.29
N PRO A 58 33.60 13.07 -28.46
CA PRO A 58 34.37 11.86 -28.21
C PRO A 58 34.46 11.57 -26.71
N GLY A 59 33.88 10.43 -26.26
CA GLY A 59 33.91 9.95 -24.88
C GLY A 59 32.53 9.66 -24.28
N ARG A 60 31.46 9.87 -25.01
CA ARG A 60 30.09 9.58 -24.55
C ARG A 60 29.78 8.10 -24.67
N THR A 61 29.38 7.45 -23.57
CA THR A 61 28.82 6.10 -23.59
C THR A 61 27.61 6.07 -24.56
N ALA A 62 27.62 5.17 -25.53
CA ALA A 62 26.54 5.06 -26.50
C ALA A 62 25.27 4.56 -25.78
N MET A 63 24.24 5.39 -25.78
CA MET A 63 22.93 5.04 -25.23
C MET A 63 22.11 4.25 -26.25
N ASP A 64 21.12 3.47 -25.76
CA ASP A 64 20.16 2.76 -26.63
C ASP A 64 19.40 3.77 -27.51
N PRO A 65 19.13 3.46 -28.79
CA PRO A 65 18.36 4.30 -29.68
C PRO A 65 16.98 4.72 -29.15
N LEU A 66 16.41 3.99 -28.18
CA LEU A 66 15.16 4.36 -27.50
C LEU A 66 15.25 5.74 -26.81
N ALA A 67 16.42 6.15 -26.32
CA ALA A 67 16.62 7.48 -25.73
C ALA A 67 16.19 8.63 -26.65
N GLN A 68 16.35 8.45 -27.99
CA GLN A 68 15.96 9.47 -28.97
C GLN A 68 14.46 9.47 -29.28
N ARG A 69 13.73 8.44 -28.86
CA ARG A 69 12.29 8.25 -29.07
C ARG A 69 11.44 8.71 -27.88
N VAL A 70 12.08 9.34 -26.88
CA VAL A 70 11.47 9.78 -25.63
C VAL A 70 11.75 11.25 -25.41
N GLU A 71 10.71 12.01 -25.08
CA GLU A 71 10.79 13.36 -24.54
C GLU A 71 10.23 13.36 -23.11
N ILE A 72 10.96 13.92 -22.18
CA ILE A 72 10.56 14.07 -20.78
C ILE A 72 10.31 15.57 -20.54
N ARG A 73 9.12 15.87 -20.01
CA ARG A 73 8.73 17.21 -19.57
C ARG A 73 8.43 17.14 -18.08
N ARG A 74 9.17 17.87 -17.26
CA ARG A 74 8.86 17.99 -15.84
C ARG A 74 8.05 19.25 -15.60
N THR A 75 6.92 19.10 -14.95
CA THR A 75 6.08 20.21 -14.48
C THR A 75 6.38 20.56 -13.04
N SER A 76 5.65 21.54 -12.48
CA SER A 76 5.74 21.91 -11.07
C SER A 76 5.68 20.67 -10.17
N TYR A 77 6.42 20.68 -9.06
CA TYR A 77 6.58 19.57 -8.13
C TYR A 77 7.25 18.31 -8.76
N GLY A 78 8.00 18.48 -9.85
CA GLY A 78 8.80 17.42 -10.45
C GLY A 78 8.04 16.32 -11.17
N VAL A 79 6.74 16.49 -11.43
CA VAL A 79 5.95 15.45 -12.10
C VAL A 79 6.44 15.26 -13.53
N PRO A 80 6.92 14.06 -13.92
CA PRO A 80 7.36 13.80 -15.27
C PRO A 80 6.19 13.45 -16.19
N HIS A 81 6.15 14.09 -17.35
CA HIS A 81 5.30 13.74 -18.49
C HIS A 81 6.19 13.11 -19.56
N ILE A 82 6.03 11.82 -19.79
CA ILE A 82 6.85 11.00 -20.69
C ILE A 82 6.10 10.86 -22.01
N LEU A 83 6.55 11.55 -23.05
CA LEU A 83 6.04 11.40 -24.40
C LEU A 83 6.97 10.46 -25.17
N ALA A 84 6.46 9.30 -25.58
CA ALA A 84 7.21 8.28 -26.28
C ALA A 84 6.55 7.91 -27.63
N GLU A 85 7.35 7.45 -28.57
CA GLU A 85 6.86 7.01 -29.89
C GLU A 85 6.16 5.63 -29.82
N ASP A 86 6.55 4.80 -28.86
CA ASP A 86 5.99 3.46 -28.60
C ASP A 86 6.16 3.03 -27.14
N LEU A 87 5.65 1.83 -26.79
CA LEU A 87 5.71 1.31 -25.42
C LEU A 87 7.14 0.96 -24.99
N GLY A 88 8.05 0.65 -25.90
CA GLY A 88 9.47 0.46 -25.57
C GLY A 88 10.11 1.77 -25.13
N GLY A 89 9.86 2.87 -25.85
CA GLY A 89 10.26 4.21 -25.44
C GLY A 89 9.60 4.64 -24.13
N MET A 90 8.31 4.32 -23.92
CA MET A 90 7.62 4.60 -22.67
C MET A 90 8.30 3.92 -21.47
N GLY A 91 8.58 2.60 -21.59
CA GLY A 91 9.30 1.87 -20.56
C GLY A 91 10.67 2.46 -20.26
N TYR A 92 11.43 2.82 -21.32
CA TYR A 92 12.75 3.45 -21.22
C TYR A 92 12.67 4.79 -20.46
N GLY A 93 11.75 5.66 -20.86
CA GLY A 93 11.59 6.97 -20.24
C GLY A 93 11.16 6.89 -18.79
N LEU A 94 10.25 5.97 -18.48
CA LEU A 94 9.79 5.78 -17.10
C LEU A 94 10.89 5.25 -16.19
N ALA A 95 11.70 4.29 -16.67
CA ALA A 95 12.87 3.82 -15.95
C ALA A 95 13.86 4.96 -15.69
N TRP A 96 14.12 5.79 -16.71
CA TRP A 96 15.04 6.91 -16.62
C TRP A 96 14.64 7.87 -15.51
N VAL A 97 13.39 8.37 -15.50
CA VAL A 97 12.92 9.32 -14.48
C VAL A 97 12.82 8.70 -13.08
N MET A 98 12.48 7.41 -12.98
CA MET A 98 12.52 6.71 -11.70
C MET A 98 13.94 6.60 -11.15
N MET A 99 14.92 6.35 -12.01
CA MET A 99 16.35 6.33 -11.62
C MET A 99 16.88 7.73 -11.30
N GLU A 100 16.38 8.79 -11.93
CA GLU A 100 16.70 10.17 -11.52
C GLU A 100 16.29 10.48 -10.09
N ASP A 101 15.09 10.04 -9.70
CA ASP A 101 14.44 10.44 -8.45
C ASP A 101 14.59 9.44 -7.30
N TYR A 102 14.75 8.13 -7.59
CA TYR A 102 14.71 7.02 -6.61
C TYR A 102 15.81 5.97 -6.79
N ARG A 103 16.78 6.21 -7.59
CA ARG A 103 18.00 5.39 -7.92
C ARG A 103 18.10 4.04 -7.23
N GLU A 104 18.60 4.08 -5.98
CA GLU A 104 18.88 2.90 -5.16
C GLU A 104 17.63 2.06 -4.89
N GLN A 105 16.50 2.72 -4.63
CA GLN A 105 15.25 2.03 -4.31
C GLN A 105 14.69 1.28 -5.53
N VAL A 106 14.87 1.83 -6.74
CA VAL A 106 14.50 1.16 -8.00
C VAL A 106 15.39 -0.05 -8.24
N ALA A 107 16.72 0.11 -8.13
CA ALA A 107 17.66 -0.98 -8.29
C ALA A 107 17.45 -2.09 -7.24
N GLN A 108 17.28 -1.72 -5.97
CA GLN A 108 16.96 -2.65 -4.88
C GLN A 108 15.71 -3.48 -5.18
N ALA A 109 14.62 -2.83 -5.64
CA ALA A 109 13.38 -3.51 -5.95
C ALA A 109 13.57 -4.62 -6.99
N ILE A 110 14.39 -4.37 -8.02
CA ILE A 110 14.68 -5.36 -9.06
C ILE A 110 15.63 -6.43 -8.55
N LEU A 111 16.69 -6.07 -7.81
CA LEU A 111 17.64 -7.05 -7.25
C LEU A 111 16.96 -8.01 -6.26
N GLN A 112 15.99 -7.54 -5.48
CA GLN A 112 15.19 -8.41 -4.61
C GLN A 112 14.28 -9.36 -5.41
N SER A 113 13.66 -8.87 -6.48
CA SER A 113 12.74 -9.68 -7.28
C SER A 113 13.43 -10.68 -8.21
N ASN A 114 14.71 -10.48 -8.52
CA ASN A 114 15.49 -11.42 -9.34
C ASN A 114 16.48 -12.30 -8.56
N GLY A 115 16.50 -12.16 -7.21
CA GLY A 115 17.34 -12.98 -6.33
C GLY A 115 18.84 -12.60 -6.37
N ARG A 116 19.15 -11.30 -6.47
CA ARG A 116 20.52 -10.75 -6.48
C ARG A 116 20.76 -9.74 -5.34
N TRP A 117 19.83 -9.57 -4.41
CA TRP A 117 19.98 -8.58 -3.33
C TRP A 117 21.09 -8.93 -2.34
N GLY A 118 21.39 -10.22 -2.14
CA GLY A 118 22.51 -10.70 -1.36
C GLY A 118 23.88 -10.21 -1.87
N LEU A 119 24.00 -9.86 -3.16
CA LEU A 119 25.22 -9.25 -3.70
C LEU A 119 25.47 -7.84 -3.13
N ALA A 120 24.41 -7.14 -2.67
CA ALA A 120 24.52 -5.83 -2.03
C ALA A 120 24.67 -5.94 -0.50
N VAL A 121 23.87 -6.79 0.17
CA VAL A 121 23.71 -6.81 1.64
C VAL A 121 24.32 -8.04 2.31
N GLY A 122 24.88 -8.98 1.57
CA GLY A 122 25.44 -10.21 2.10
C GLY A 122 24.36 -11.25 2.46
N SER A 123 24.67 -12.11 3.43
CA SER A 123 23.79 -13.21 3.87
C SER A 123 22.41 -12.78 4.34
N ASP A 124 22.21 -11.53 4.71
CA ASP A 124 20.91 -11.00 5.16
C ASP A 124 19.87 -10.96 4.02
N GLY A 125 20.32 -10.99 2.75
CA GLY A 125 19.45 -11.06 1.56
C GLY A 125 19.02 -12.47 1.17
N LEU A 126 19.69 -13.52 1.67
CA LEU A 126 19.58 -14.89 1.16
C LEU A 126 18.18 -15.47 1.10
N ASP A 127 17.42 -15.36 2.19
CA ASP A 127 16.07 -15.96 2.25
C ASP A 127 15.13 -15.35 1.20
N GLY A 128 15.24 -14.03 0.95
CA GLY A 128 14.51 -13.34 -0.12
C GLY A 128 14.99 -13.73 -1.50
N ASP A 129 16.30 -13.83 -1.67
CA ASP A 129 16.90 -14.11 -2.97
C ASP A 129 16.57 -15.50 -3.52
N PHE A 130 16.35 -16.50 -2.68
CA PHE A 130 15.84 -17.79 -3.15
C PHE A 130 14.46 -17.66 -3.80
N GLY A 131 13.56 -16.89 -3.21
CA GLY A 131 12.25 -16.56 -3.81
C GLY A 131 12.38 -15.75 -5.09
N GLY A 132 13.19 -14.68 -5.06
CA GLY A 132 13.46 -13.84 -6.23
C GLY A 132 14.08 -14.63 -7.38
N ARG A 133 15.01 -15.56 -7.10
CA ARG A 133 15.61 -16.42 -8.13
C ARG A 133 14.57 -17.34 -8.78
N MET A 134 13.67 -17.91 -8.01
CA MET A 134 12.57 -18.73 -8.55
C MET A 134 11.61 -17.89 -9.40
N ALA A 135 11.31 -16.65 -9.00
CA ALA A 135 10.50 -15.72 -9.78
C ALA A 135 11.16 -15.40 -11.11
N HIS A 136 12.46 -15.08 -11.09
CA HIS A 136 13.24 -14.80 -12.29
C HIS A 136 13.29 -16.00 -13.26
N ASP A 137 13.55 -17.19 -12.75
CA ASP A 137 13.57 -18.41 -13.57
C ASP A 137 12.21 -18.71 -14.18
N TYR A 138 11.12 -18.35 -13.48
CA TYR A 138 9.76 -18.47 -14.04
C TYR A 138 9.49 -17.37 -15.06
N ALA A 139 9.89 -16.12 -14.80
CA ALA A 139 9.80 -15.02 -15.76
C ALA A 139 10.51 -15.38 -17.07
N ALA A 140 11.75 -15.85 -17.02
CA ALA A 140 12.52 -16.22 -18.19
C ALA A 140 11.82 -17.30 -19.03
N ARG A 141 11.19 -18.30 -18.38
CA ARG A 141 10.48 -19.38 -19.07
C ARG A 141 9.14 -18.95 -19.66
N SER A 142 8.43 -18.00 -19.02
CA SER A 142 7.10 -17.53 -19.44
C SER A 142 7.13 -16.26 -20.30
N TYR A 143 8.26 -15.56 -20.37
CA TYR A 143 8.39 -14.26 -21.05
C TYR A 143 7.91 -14.28 -22.49
N HIS A 144 8.20 -15.34 -23.25
CA HIS A 144 7.80 -15.49 -24.65
C HIS A 144 6.28 -15.60 -24.85
N LEU A 145 5.52 -15.92 -23.78
CA LEU A 145 4.06 -16.00 -23.78
C LEU A 145 3.39 -14.63 -23.60
N LEU A 146 4.14 -13.61 -23.14
CA LEU A 146 3.63 -12.25 -23.02
C LEU A 146 3.41 -11.65 -24.42
N PRO A 147 2.39 -10.78 -24.59
CA PRO A 147 2.21 -9.99 -25.81
C PRO A 147 3.43 -9.16 -26.17
N ALA A 148 3.66 -8.91 -27.46
CA ALA A 148 4.85 -8.22 -27.94
C ALA A 148 4.97 -6.78 -27.43
N ASP A 149 3.87 -6.09 -27.25
CA ASP A 149 3.80 -4.73 -26.72
C ASP A 149 4.18 -4.68 -25.23
N VAL A 150 3.76 -5.66 -24.43
CA VAL A 150 4.17 -5.82 -23.03
C VAL A 150 5.68 -6.09 -22.93
N ARG A 151 6.18 -7.01 -23.74
CA ARG A 151 7.63 -7.31 -23.79
C ARG A 151 8.46 -6.11 -24.19
N SER A 152 7.98 -5.31 -25.16
CA SER A 152 8.65 -4.08 -25.60
C SER A 152 8.84 -3.08 -24.47
N ALA A 153 7.81 -2.88 -23.63
CA ALA A 153 7.92 -1.97 -22.51
C ALA A 153 8.85 -2.48 -21.38
N LEU A 154 8.84 -3.79 -21.11
CA LEU A 154 9.76 -4.42 -20.13
C LEU A 154 11.22 -4.31 -20.61
N ASP A 155 11.48 -4.57 -21.90
CA ASP A 155 12.80 -4.42 -22.50
C ASP A 155 13.27 -2.96 -22.49
N GLY A 156 12.38 -2.03 -22.82
CA GLY A 156 12.65 -0.60 -22.73
C GLY A 156 13.00 -0.16 -21.33
N PHE A 157 12.28 -0.63 -20.32
CA PHE A 157 12.52 -0.30 -18.92
C PHE A 157 13.91 -0.78 -18.46
N ALA A 158 14.29 -2.03 -18.75
CA ALA A 158 15.61 -2.56 -18.43
C ALA A 158 16.74 -1.74 -19.11
N LYS A 159 16.57 -1.39 -20.39
CA LYS A 159 17.53 -0.55 -21.12
C LYS A 159 17.65 0.86 -20.53
N GLY A 160 16.54 1.47 -20.12
CA GLY A 160 16.55 2.77 -19.47
C GLY A 160 17.33 2.77 -18.15
N MET A 161 17.14 1.74 -17.31
CA MET A 161 17.93 1.55 -16.08
C MET A 161 19.42 1.39 -16.37
N ASN A 162 19.77 0.52 -17.33
CA ASN A 162 21.17 0.24 -17.69
C ASN A 162 21.88 1.48 -18.25
N ASP A 163 21.21 2.23 -19.12
CA ASP A 163 21.78 3.45 -19.68
C ASP A 163 21.94 4.52 -18.61
N PHE A 164 20.99 4.66 -17.69
CA PHE A 164 21.13 5.56 -16.56
C PHE A 164 22.31 5.16 -15.68
N ALA A 165 22.44 3.88 -15.33
CA ALA A 165 23.55 3.37 -14.53
C ALA A 165 24.90 3.62 -15.21
N ARG A 166 25.01 3.46 -16.54
CA ARG A 166 26.24 3.78 -17.29
C ARG A 166 26.56 5.27 -17.36
N VAL A 167 25.55 6.12 -17.43
CA VAL A 167 25.75 7.59 -17.52
C VAL A 167 26.06 8.20 -16.16
N TYR A 168 25.46 7.67 -15.08
CA TYR A 168 25.54 8.21 -13.72
C TYR A 168 26.23 7.26 -12.73
N GLY A 169 26.98 6.27 -13.20
CA GLY A 169 27.60 5.24 -12.35
C GLY A 169 28.48 5.81 -11.22
N ASP A 170 29.16 6.95 -11.46
CA ASP A 170 29.96 7.64 -10.43
C ASP A 170 29.10 8.17 -9.26
N ASP A 171 27.79 8.35 -9.49
CA ASP A 171 26.81 8.87 -8.52
C ASP A 171 25.96 7.73 -7.89
N LEU A 172 26.24 6.46 -8.21
CA LEU A 172 25.52 5.28 -7.75
C LEU A 172 26.38 4.43 -6.83
N PRO A 173 25.79 3.70 -5.86
CA PRO A 173 26.52 2.68 -5.11
C PRO A 173 27.07 1.58 -6.01
N GLU A 174 28.23 1.01 -5.66
CA GLU A 174 28.90 -0.07 -6.42
C GLU A 174 28.02 -1.32 -6.63
N TRP A 175 27.02 -1.52 -5.79
CA TRP A 175 26.10 -2.66 -5.90
C TRP A 175 25.00 -2.48 -6.96
N VAL A 176 24.84 -1.27 -7.53
CA VAL A 176 23.87 -1.03 -8.60
C VAL A 176 24.47 -1.45 -9.93
N PRO A 177 24.00 -2.55 -10.58
CA PRO A 177 24.56 -3.02 -11.84
C PRO A 177 24.00 -2.25 -13.03
N ASP A 178 24.59 -2.48 -14.21
CA ASP A 178 24.13 -1.97 -15.51
C ASP A 178 23.77 -3.07 -16.50
N ASP A 179 23.42 -4.26 -15.99
CA ASP A 179 23.14 -5.48 -16.75
C ASP A 179 21.70 -6.02 -16.57
N PHE A 180 20.78 -5.17 -16.15
CA PHE A 180 19.37 -5.56 -16.01
C PHE A 180 18.78 -6.04 -17.33
N THR A 181 17.93 -7.05 -17.25
CA THR A 181 17.20 -7.64 -18.38
C THR A 181 15.70 -7.47 -18.23
N ALA A 182 14.96 -7.62 -19.32
CA ALA A 182 13.50 -7.64 -19.28
C ALA A 182 12.92 -8.77 -18.39
N HIS A 183 13.66 -9.86 -18.19
CA HIS A 183 13.27 -10.95 -17.29
C HIS A 183 13.36 -10.50 -15.82
N ASP A 184 14.38 -9.71 -15.48
CA ASP A 184 14.51 -9.14 -14.12
C ASP A 184 13.32 -8.24 -13.79
N ILE A 185 12.90 -7.40 -14.75
CA ILE A 185 11.75 -6.52 -14.58
C ILE A 185 10.44 -7.33 -14.48
N ALA A 186 10.27 -8.34 -15.34
CA ALA A 186 9.10 -9.20 -15.32
C ALA A 186 8.98 -10.03 -14.03
N ALA A 187 10.11 -10.45 -13.44
CA ALA A 187 10.15 -11.22 -12.20
C ALA A 187 9.49 -10.51 -11.03
N ARG A 188 9.51 -9.15 -11.01
CA ARG A 188 8.91 -8.33 -9.97
C ARG A 188 7.40 -8.59 -9.78
N ASP A 189 6.70 -8.91 -10.85
CA ASP A 189 5.24 -9.10 -10.84
C ASP A 189 4.84 -10.58 -10.71
N ILE A 190 5.80 -11.49 -10.53
CA ILE A 190 5.54 -12.92 -10.39
C ILE A 190 5.45 -13.32 -8.93
N GLY A 191 4.29 -13.84 -8.53
CA GLY A 191 4.10 -14.45 -7.23
C GLY A 191 4.83 -15.80 -7.15
N VAL A 192 5.71 -15.93 -6.19
CA VAL A 192 6.36 -17.20 -5.85
C VAL A 192 6.11 -17.54 -4.38
N TRP A 193 6.15 -18.83 -4.08
CA TRP A 193 6.15 -19.29 -2.71
C TRP A 193 7.46 -18.85 -2.00
N ASP A 194 7.32 -18.38 -0.76
CA ASP A 194 8.45 -17.99 0.09
C ASP A 194 8.35 -18.57 1.50
N GLY A 195 9.34 -18.24 2.33
CA GLY A 195 9.34 -18.57 3.76
C GLY A 195 8.18 -17.97 4.56
N GLY A 196 7.43 -16.99 4.02
CA GLY A 196 6.25 -16.39 4.65
C GLY A 196 5.08 -17.37 4.73
N ALA A 197 4.83 -18.12 3.66
CA ALA A 197 3.83 -19.19 3.65
C ALA A 197 4.16 -20.28 4.69
N VAL A 198 5.44 -20.65 4.80
CA VAL A 198 5.92 -21.59 5.83
C VAL A 198 5.70 -21.03 7.23
N ARG A 199 6.07 -19.78 7.47
CA ARG A 199 5.87 -19.14 8.79
C ARG A 199 4.39 -19.01 9.15
N SER A 200 3.52 -18.72 8.19
CA SER A 200 2.07 -18.66 8.41
C SER A 200 1.51 -20.06 8.74
N PHE A 201 1.96 -21.08 8.03
CA PHE A 201 1.64 -22.48 8.34
C PHE A 201 2.07 -22.86 9.75
N MET A 202 3.29 -22.48 10.16
CA MET A 202 3.85 -22.84 11.47
C MET A 202 3.22 -22.06 12.65
N ARG A 203 2.79 -20.81 12.45
CA ARG A 203 2.17 -19.97 13.51
C ARG A 203 0.83 -20.52 14.01
N GLY A 204 0.03 -21.10 13.15
CA GLY A 204 -1.28 -21.70 13.49
C GLY A 204 -1.17 -23.09 14.12
N ARG A 205 0.04 -23.67 14.18
CA ARG A 205 0.22 -25.08 14.59
C ARG A 205 1.40 -25.21 15.54
N ASP A 206 1.15 -25.88 16.67
CA ASP A 206 2.21 -26.30 17.58
C ASP A 206 2.88 -27.57 17.02
N VAL A 207 3.64 -27.42 15.93
CA VAL A 207 4.33 -28.53 15.24
C VAL A 207 5.47 -29.09 16.10
N SER A 208 5.84 -28.40 17.20
CA SER A 208 6.82 -28.91 18.18
C SER A 208 6.26 -30.04 19.07
N ALA A 209 4.94 -30.16 19.15
CA ALA A 209 4.30 -31.18 20.01
C ALA A 209 4.38 -32.61 19.45
N GLU A 210 4.61 -32.80 18.15
CA GLU A 210 4.72 -34.13 17.53
C GLU A 210 6.13 -34.72 17.58
N THR A 211 7.15 -33.92 17.91
CA THR A 211 8.55 -34.38 17.94
C THR A 211 9.21 -34.42 19.32
N SER A 212 8.56 -33.92 20.39
CA SER A 212 9.08 -34.08 21.75
C SER A 212 7.99 -34.04 22.81
N SER A 213 7.83 -35.12 23.54
CA SER A 213 7.15 -35.14 24.83
C SER A 213 7.98 -34.32 25.85
N GLY A 214 7.61 -33.08 26.08
CA GLY A 214 8.29 -32.24 27.09
C GLY A 214 7.77 -30.80 27.17
N ALA A 215 6.92 -30.60 28.18
CA ALA A 215 6.63 -29.38 28.91
C ALA A 215 6.46 -28.06 28.12
N ALA A 216 5.22 -27.63 28.02
CA ALA A 216 4.81 -26.26 27.68
C ALA A 216 5.35 -25.26 28.74
N ALA A 217 6.11 -24.28 28.31
CA ALA A 217 6.37 -23.07 29.06
C ALA A 217 5.61 -21.92 28.37
N ALA A 218 4.49 -21.52 28.96
CA ALA A 218 3.86 -20.25 28.65
C ALA A 218 4.85 -19.13 28.97
N ALA A 219 5.40 -18.49 27.97
CA ALA A 219 6.23 -17.31 28.14
C ALA A 219 5.33 -16.13 28.55
N ALA A 220 5.33 -15.81 29.82
CA ALA A 220 4.82 -14.54 30.32
C ALA A 220 5.61 -13.41 29.67
N MET A 221 4.91 -12.46 29.04
CA MET A 221 5.49 -11.22 28.51
C MET A 221 6.13 -10.41 29.65
N PRO A 222 7.35 -9.89 29.49
CA PRO A 222 7.95 -9.04 30.51
C PRO A 222 7.21 -7.69 30.58
N VAL A 223 6.75 -7.35 31.78
CA VAL A 223 6.24 -6.03 32.12
C VAL A 223 7.42 -5.08 32.26
N GLY A 224 7.66 -4.23 31.26
CA GLY A 224 8.72 -3.24 31.28
C GLY A 224 9.27 -2.96 29.89
N GLY A 225 8.46 -2.37 29.01
CA GLY A 225 8.88 -1.93 27.67
C GLY A 225 9.13 -0.43 27.61
N THR A 226 9.92 -0.01 26.63
CA THR A 226 10.13 1.40 26.29
C THR A 226 8.88 1.97 25.60
N PRO A 227 8.71 3.32 25.51
CA PRO A 227 7.58 3.94 24.79
C PRO A 227 7.38 3.47 23.36
N SER A 228 8.43 3.00 22.67
CA SER A 228 8.35 2.38 21.35
C SER A 228 7.63 1.03 21.39
N ASP A 229 7.72 0.30 22.50
CA ASP A 229 7.01 -0.96 22.71
C ASP A 229 5.51 -0.73 22.97
N LEU A 230 5.13 0.44 23.50
CA LEU A 230 3.72 0.83 23.70
C LEU A 230 3.01 1.07 22.37
N LEU A 231 3.67 1.72 21.40
CA LEU A 231 3.13 1.92 20.06
C LEU A 231 2.99 0.58 19.31
N SER A 232 3.98 -0.30 19.45
CA SER A 232 3.96 -1.65 18.89
C SER A 232 2.85 -2.52 19.48
N ASN A 233 2.60 -2.42 20.79
CA ASN A 233 1.56 -3.18 21.48
C ASN A 233 0.13 -2.65 21.17
N TRP A 234 -0.02 -1.35 20.99
CA TRP A 234 -1.28 -0.76 20.54
C TRP A 234 -1.61 -1.14 19.08
N MET A 235 -0.59 -1.24 18.23
CA MET A 235 -0.73 -1.78 16.88
C MET A 235 -1.10 -3.27 16.90
N ALA A 236 -0.59 -4.05 17.83
CA ALA A 236 -0.95 -5.45 18.03
C ALA A 236 -2.40 -5.69 18.50
N TRP A 237 -3.08 -4.68 19.06
CA TRP A 237 -4.51 -4.76 19.35
C TRP A 237 -5.35 -4.81 18.05
N ALA A 238 -4.98 -4.01 17.08
CA ALA A 238 -5.65 -4.00 15.78
C ALA A 238 -5.26 -5.19 14.87
N GLU A 239 -4.14 -5.87 15.16
CA GLU A 239 -3.71 -7.11 14.47
C GLU A 239 -4.49 -8.37 14.91
N ARG A 240 -5.19 -8.35 16.05
CA ARG A 240 -5.89 -9.54 16.57
C ARG A 240 -7.05 -10.03 15.70
N ASP A 241 -7.50 -9.22 14.76
CA ASP A 241 -8.52 -9.61 13.79
C ASP A 241 -7.95 -10.40 12.58
N GLY A 242 -6.70 -10.80 12.61
CA GLY A 242 -6.10 -11.74 11.64
C GLY A 242 -5.74 -11.15 10.27
N GLU A 243 -5.75 -9.84 10.14
CA GLU A 243 -5.38 -9.14 8.91
C GLU A 243 -4.25 -8.16 9.22
N GLY A 244 -3.05 -8.41 8.81
CA GLY A 244 -1.84 -7.57 8.84
C GLY A 244 -1.91 -6.15 9.46
N ASP A 245 -0.88 -5.37 9.38
CA ASP A 245 -0.81 -4.03 9.98
C ASP A 245 -2.09 -3.18 9.74
N PRO A 246 -2.92 -2.88 10.75
CA PRO A 246 -4.22 -2.19 10.61
C PRO A 246 -4.11 -0.77 10.10
N GLU A 247 -2.90 -0.21 10.11
CA GLU A 247 -2.60 1.10 9.60
C GLU A 247 -2.28 1.08 8.10
N ILE A 248 -1.98 -0.10 7.53
CA ILE A 248 -1.84 -0.29 6.08
C ILE A 248 -3.22 -0.40 5.47
N GLY A 249 -3.60 0.62 4.69
CA GLY A 249 -4.93 0.64 4.08
C GLY A 249 -5.02 1.60 2.91
N SER A 250 -6.24 1.92 2.55
CA SER A 250 -6.53 2.92 1.52
C SER A 250 -7.97 3.39 1.65
N ASN A 251 -8.28 4.56 1.10
CA ASN A 251 -9.65 4.99 0.83
C ASN A 251 -9.85 5.14 -0.68
N ALA A 252 -11.05 4.86 -1.16
CA ALA A 252 -11.45 5.21 -2.51
C ALA A 252 -12.95 5.51 -2.55
N TRP A 253 -13.32 6.55 -3.31
CA TRP A 253 -14.70 6.95 -3.57
C TRP A 253 -14.96 7.03 -5.07
N ALA A 254 -16.19 6.72 -5.47
CA ALA A 254 -16.74 7.15 -6.74
C ALA A 254 -18.16 7.67 -6.53
N LEU A 255 -18.45 8.83 -7.13
CA LEU A 255 -19.75 9.50 -7.06
C LEU A 255 -20.31 9.62 -8.47
N ALA A 256 -21.56 9.19 -8.64
CA ALA A 256 -22.27 9.28 -9.91
C ALA A 256 -22.62 10.74 -10.27
N PRO A 257 -22.92 11.05 -11.53
CA PRO A 257 -23.23 12.40 -12.00
C PRO A 257 -24.32 13.11 -11.19
N GLU A 258 -25.33 12.39 -10.72
CA GLU A 258 -26.43 12.94 -9.89
C GLU A 258 -26.00 13.35 -8.49
N ARG A 259 -24.77 13.02 -8.07
CA ARG A 259 -24.16 13.42 -6.80
C ARG A 259 -23.19 14.57 -6.95
N SER A 260 -22.93 15.03 -8.17
CA SER A 260 -22.01 16.13 -8.41
C SER A 260 -22.76 17.40 -8.87
N LYS A 261 -22.19 18.58 -8.54
CA LYS A 261 -22.70 19.88 -8.98
C LYS A 261 -22.48 20.12 -10.47
N SER A 262 -21.48 19.49 -11.06
CA SER A 262 -21.16 19.61 -12.48
C SER A 262 -21.97 18.67 -13.36
N GLY A 263 -22.58 17.63 -12.81
CA GLY A 263 -23.21 16.56 -13.56
C GLY A 263 -22.22 15.57 -14.19
N ASN A 264 -20.96 15.58 -13.77
CA ASN A 264 -19.93 14.60 -14.13
C ASN A 264 -19.65 13.66 -12.97
N ALA A 265 -19.18 12.43 -13.24
CA ALA A 265 -18.74 11.55 -12.19
C ALA A 265 -17.50 12.12 -11.45
N LEU A 266 -17.44 11.92 -10.15
CA LEU A 266 -16.29 12.27 -9.32
C LEU A 266 -15.61 11.01 -8.79
N PHE A 267 -14.30 11.06 -8.65
CA PHE A 267 -13.48 9.94 -8.24
C PHE A 267 -12.40 10.38 -7.27
N LEU A 268 -12.21 9.61 -6.18
CA LEU A 268 -11.15 9.82 -5.19
C LEU A 268 -10.32 8.55 -5.02
N ARG A 269 -9.01 8.71 -5.04
CA ARG A 269 -8.04 7.70 -4.65
C ARG A 269 -7.19 8.22 -3.50
N ASN A 270 -7.00 7.41 -2.45
CA ASN A 270 -6.21 7.78 -1.29
C ASN A 270 -5.58 6.56 -0.61
N PRO A 271 -4.37 6.16 -0.97
CA PRO A 271 -3.68 5.04 -0.33
C PRO A 271 -3.04 5.44 0.99
N HIS A 272 -2.92 4.46 1.90
CA HIS A 272 -2.23 4.61 3.18
C HIS A 272 -1.14 3.55 3.29
N LEU A 273 0.05 3.88 2.86
CA LEU A 273 1.24 3.03 3.01
C LEU A 273 2.37 3.84 3.65
N SER A 274 3.51 3.20 3.89
CA SER A 274 4.74 3.91 4.28
C SER A 274 5.04 5.02 3.25
N TRP A 275 5.51 6.18 3.72
CA TRP A 275 5.94 7.26 2.84
C TRP A 275 7.19 6.91 2.03
N THR A 276 7.81 5.78 2.35
CA THR A 276 8.89 5.18 1.55
C THR A 276 8.42 4.03 0.65
N ALA A 277 7.11 3.83 0.50
CA ALA A 277 6.56 2.71 -0.27
C ALA A 277 6.71 2.84 -1.81
N GLY A 278 7.33 3.91 -2.29
CA GLY A 278 7.68 4.11 -3.70
C GLY A 278 6.47 4.41 -4.58
N TYR A 279 5.59 5.30 -4.15
CA TYR A 279 4.65 5.95 -5.07
C TYR A 279 5.43 6.93 -5.94
N TYR A 280 5.17 6.88 -7.23
CA TYR A 280 5.78 7.76 -8.22
C TYR A 280 4.71 8.34 -9.13
N GLU A 281 4.41 9.62 -8.95
CA GLU A 281 3.44 10.33 -9.78
C GLU A 281 4.05 10.60 -11.16
N ALA A 282 3.41 10.10 -12.21
CA ALA A 282 3.87 10.31 -13.58
C ALA A 282 2.71 10.32 -14.58
N HIS A 283 2.95 10.92 -15.74
CA HIS A 283 2.08 10.91 -16.91
C HIS A 283 2.80 10.24 -18.08
N VAL A 284 2.27 9.16 -18.61
CA VAL A 284 2.83 8.44 -19.77
C VAL A 284 1.93 8.62 -20.98
N ARG A 285 2.53 8.97 -22.12
CA ARG A 285 1.83 9.22 -23.36
C ARG A 285 2.52 8.53 -24.54
N VAL A 286 1.80 7.63 -25.20
CA VAL A 286 2.18 6.99 -26.46
C VAL A 286 1.04 7.27 -27.44
N PRO A 287 1.19 8.20 -28.40
CA PRO A 287 0.10 8.64 -29.25
C PRO A 287 -0.67 7.50 -29.91
N GLY A 288 -1.99 7.48 -29.71
CA GLY A 288 -2.87 6.43 -30.25
C GLY A 288 -2.81 5.08 -29.55
N VAL A 289 -1.98 4.92 -28.50
CA VAL A 289 -1.79 3.65 -27.78
C VAL A 289 -2.09 3.80 -26.29
N LEU A 290 -1.57 4.85 -25.64
CA LEU A 290 -1.71 5.05 -24.21
C LEU A 290 -1.62 6.54 -23.88
N ASP A 291 -2.51 7.03 -23.00
CA ASP A 291 -2.45 8.35 -22.39
C ASP A 291 -2.99 8.20 -20.95
N PHE A 292 -2.08 8.07 -19.95
CA PHE A 292 -2.46 7.71 -18.60
C PHE A 292 -1.65 8.48 -17.56
N TYR A 293 -2.35 9.11 -16.64
CA TYR A 293 -1.79 9.79 -15.47
C TYR A 293 -2.06 8.98 -14.20
N GLY A 294 -1.02 8.63 -13.45
CA GLY A 294 -1.21 7.81 -12.26
C GLY A 294 0.02 7.69 -11.36
N ASP A 295 -0.09 6.83 -10.36
CA ASP A 295 1.06 6.45 -9.56
C ASP A 295 1.68 5.15 -10.09
N PHE A 296 2.83 5.29 -10.66
CA PHE A 296 3.65 4.15 -11.07
C PHE A 296 4.50 3.68 -9.89
N ARG A 297 4.41 2.38 -9.60
CA ARG A 297 5.25 1.79 -8.55
C ARG A 297 6.68 1.60 -9.04
N LEU A 298 7.65 1.96 -8.22
CA LEU A 298 9.07 1.86 -8.56
C LEU A 298 9.46 0.44 -8.99
N GLY A 299 10.30 0.35 -10.01
CA GLY A 299 10.89 -0.90 -10.50
C GLY A 299 10.09 -1.61 -11.60
N GLY A 300 9.15 -0.95 -12.26
CA GLY A 300 8.47 -1.54 -13.43
C GLY A 300 7.61 -0.56 -14.21
N PRO A 301 7.30 -0.85 -15.49
CA PRO A 301 6.56 0.06 -16.35
C PRO A 301 5.04 -0.01 -16.20
N PHE A 302 4.49 -1.01 -15.50
CA PHE A 302 3.06 -1.30 -15.55
C PHE A 302 2.35 -1.24 -14.20
N THR A 303 3.02 -1.49 -13.08
CA THR A 303 2.33 -1.56 -11.80
C THR A 303 1.82 -0.19 -11.39
N VAL A 304 0.56 0.06 -11.69
CA VAL A 304 -0.19 1.29 -11.41
C VAL A 304 -1.29 0.98 -10.41
N ILE A 305 -1.20 1.54 -9.21
CA ILE A 305 -2.19 1.26 -8.15
C ILE A 305 -3.45 2.11 -8.31
N GLY A 306 -3.38 3.16 -9.12
CA GLY A 306 -4.51 3.98 -9.50
C GLY A 306 -4.11 5.16 -10.38
N GLY A 307 -5.08 5.71 -11.08
CA GLY A 307 -4.90 6.82 -11.98
C GLY A 307 -6.09 6.98 -12.91
N PHE A 308 -5.92 7.76 -13.96
CA PHE A 308 -6.97 8.03 -14.93
C PHE A 308 -6.42 8.32 -16.33
N ASN A 309 -7.28 8.14 -17.31
CA ASN A 309 -7.11 8.60 -18.68
C ASN A 309 -8.26 9.57 -19.05
N HIS A 310 -8.40 9.92 -20.32
CA HIS A 310 -9.48 10.83 -20.77
C HIS A 310 -10.90 10.32 -20.50
N ARG A 311 -11.08 9.02 -20.32
CA ARG A 311 -12.40 8.37 -20.28
C ARG A 311 -12.76 7.78 -18.92
N LEU A 312 -11.78 7.27 -18.18
CA LEU A 312 -12.02 6.52 -16.96
C LEU A 312 -10.86 6.65 -15.96
N GLY A 313 -11.16 6.33 -14.70
CA GLY A 313 -10.16 6.18 -13.66
C GLY A 313 -10.48 4.97 -12.78
N PHE A 314 -9.43 4.42 -12.18
CA PHE A 314 -9.55 3.34 -11.22
C PHE A 314 -8.57 3.51 -10.05
N ALA A 315 -8.93 2.94 -8.91
CA ALA A 315 -8.09 2.89 -7.72
C ALA A 315 -8.18 1.52 -7.08
N THR A 316 -7.08 1.06 -6.52
CA THR A 316 -7.09 -0.12 -5.66
C THR A 316 -7.16 0.27 -4.19
N THR A 317 -7.87 -0.53 -3.41
CA THR A 317 -7.69 -0.62 -1.97
C THR A 317 -7.37 -2.06 -1.61
N ASN A 318 -6.57 -2.29 -0.56
CA ASN A 318 -6.27 -3.65 -0.16
C ASN A 318 -7.54 -4.36 0.30
N ASN A 319 -7.66 -5.64 -0.07
CA ASN A 319 -8.59 -6.60 0.52
C ASN A 319 -7.80 -7.81 1.03
N SER A 320 -8.43 -8.65 1.83
CA SER A 320 -7.79 -9.80 2.45
C SER A 320 -8.61 -11.07 2.20
N PRO A 321 -8.76 -11.51 0.94
CA PRO A 321 -9.39 -12.78 0.62
C PRO A 321 -8.48 -13.93 1.03
N ASP A 322 -9.08 -15.06 1.41
CA ASP A 322 -8.35 -16.32 1.58
C ASP A 322 -8.16 -16.98 0.20
N LEU A 323 -6.98 -16.82 -0.37
CA LEU A 323 -6.62 -17.29 -1.72
C LEU A 323 -5.85 -18.62 -1.70
N ASP A 324 -5.32 -18.98 -0.54
CA ASP A 324 -4.39 -20.09 -0.38
C ASP A 324 -5.08 -21.27 0.30
N GLN A 325 -4.95 -22.46 -0.28
CA GLN A 325 -5.40 -23.68 0.35
C GLN A 325 -4.24 -24.60 0.67
N LEU A 326 -4.25 -25.13 1.89
CA LEU A 326 -3.24 -26.07 2.37
C LEU A 326 -3.75 -27.49 2.21
N TYR A 327 -2.94 -28.34 1.58
CA TYR A 327 -3.24 -29.77 1.42
C TYR A 327 -2.17 -30.62 2.08
N ALA A 328 -2.61 -31.70 2.73
CA ALA A 328 -1.77 -32.82 3.19
C ALA A 328 -1.80 -33.94 2.15
N LEU A 329 -0.64 -34.33 1.67
CA LEU A 329 -0.46 -35.47 0.76
C LEU A 329 0.29 -36.58 1.49
N LEU A 330 -0.15 -37.83 1.38
CA LEU A 330 0.51 -38.97 2.01
C LEU A 330 1.77 -39.34 1.22
N ARG A 331 2.92 -39.46 1.91
CA ARG A 331 4.14 -40.00 1.28
C ARG A 331 3.93 -41.43 0.83
N ASP A 332 4.61 -41.83 -0.24
CA ASP A 332 4.74 -43.22 -0.58
C ASP A 332 5.68 -43.91 0.44
N PRO A 333 5.22 -44.92 1.21
CA PRO A 333 6.08 -45.59 2.18
C PRO A 333 7.24 -46.36 1.54
N ASN A 334 7.22 -46.59 0.22
CA ASN A 334 8.25 -47.29 -0.53
C ASN A 334 9.23 -46.35 -1.29
N ASP A 335 8.86 -45.09 -1.44
CA ASP A 335 9.71 -44.08 -2.11
C ASP A 335 9.62 -42.72 -1.38
N PRO A 336 10.67 -42.29 -0.66
CA PRO A 336 10.68 -41.03 0.08
C PRO A 336 10.61 -39.79 -0.85
N ASN A 337 10.81 -39.94 -2.16
CA ASN A 337 10.71 -38.89 -3.16
C ASN A 337 9.41 -38.91 -3.96
N ALA A 338 8.38 -39.62 -3.43
CA ALA A 338 7.06 -39.70 -4.05
C ALA A 338 5.94 -39.59 -3.00
N TYR A 339 4.73 -39.34 -3.48
CA TYR A 339 3.51 -39.30 -2.69
C TYR A 339 2.40 -40.13 -3.36
N LEU A 340 1.43 -40.57 -2.57
CA LEU A 340 0.30 -41.34 -3.04
C LEU A 340 -0.82 -40.40 -3.51
N PHE A 341 -1.24 -40.51 -4.77
CA PHE A 341 -2.29 -39.68 -5.35
C PHE A 341 -2.99 -40.42 -6.50
N ASP A 342 -4.32 -40.34 -6.60
CA ASP A 342 -5.16 -41.02 -7.58
C ASP A 342 -4.88 -42.54 -7.67
N GLY A 343 -4.60 -43.15 -6.54
CA GLY A 343 -4.31 -44.58 -6.42
C GLY A 343 -2.93 -45.01 -6.96
N GLY A 344 -2.07 -44.07 -7.29
CA GLY A 344 -0.70 -44.28 -7.75
C GLY A 344 0.37 -43.60 -6.90
N SER A 345 1.63 -43.90 -7.17
CA SER A 345 2.79 -43.22 -6.63
C SER A 345 3.23 -42.14 -7.61
N VAL A 346 3.29 -40.87 -7.18
CA VAL A 346 3.65 -39.71 -8.00
C VAL A 346 4.97 -39.11 -7.52
N PRO A 347 6.00 -39.00 -8.39
CA PRO A 347 7.29 -38.46 -7.97
C PRO A 347 7.21 -36.95 -7.67
N LEU A 348 8.02 -36.50 -6.70
CA LEU A 348 8.27 -35.10 -6.42
C LEU A 348 9.24 -34.52 -7.44
N GLU A 349 9.02 -33.29 -7.88
CA GLU A 349 10.01 -32.52 -8.59
C GLU A 349 10.92 -31.82 -7.57
N THR A 350 12.23 -32.06 -7.65
CA THR A 350 13.22 -31.37 -6.83
C THR A 350 13.96 -30.36 -7.69
N ARG A 351 14.05 -29.12 -7.23
CA ARG A 351 14.82 -28.03 -7.87
C ARG A 351 15.90 -27.55 -6.93
N SER A 352 17.16 -27.58 -7.38
CA SER A 352 18.28 -26.95 -6.70
C SER A 352 18.38 -25.50 -7.17
N VAL A 353 18.25 -24.57 -6.23
CA VAL A 353 18.37 -23.12 -6.47
C VAL A 353 19.64 -22.64 -5.81
N ARG A 354 20.51 -21.99 -6.59
CA ARG A 354 21.74 -21.36 -6.10
C ARG A 354 21.57 -19.86 -6.06
N VAL A 355 22.03 -19.26 -4.96
CA VAL A 355 22.09 -17.83 -4.73
C VAL A 355 23.53 -17.45 -4.37
N ASP A 356 24.04 -16.42 -5.03
CA ASP A 356 25.36 -15.84 -4.73
C ASP A 356 25.16 -14.59 -3.86
N PHE A 357 26.03 -14.37 -2.86
CA PHE A 357 25.94 -13.24 -1.93
C PHE A 357 27.35 -12.71 -1.59
N ARG A 358 27.41 -11.48 -1.11
CA ARG A 358 28.66 -10.86 -0.64
C ARG A 358 29.09 -11.46 0.70
N ASP A 359 30.36 -11.85 0.82
CA ASP A 359 31.02 -12.26 2.07
C ASP A 359 32.34 -11.50 2.25
N GLY A 360 32.32 -10.51 3.13
CA GLY A 360 33.44 -9.58 3.32
C GLY A 360 33.80 -8.81 2.05
N GLU A 361 35.04 -8.95 1.58
CA GLU A 361 35.53 -8.36 0.31
C GLU A 361 35.30 -9.28 -0.93
N GLY A 362 34.70 -10.46 -0.73
CA GLY A 362 34.45 -11.46 -1.76
C GLY A 362 32.99 -11.82 -1.91
N PHE A 363 32.77 -12.95 -2.58
CA PHE A 363 31.44 -13.53 -2.77
C PHE A 363 31.46 -15.00 -2.37
N ASP A 364 30.37 -15.47 -1.80
CA ASP A 364 30.09 -16.89 -1.54
C ASP A 364 28.73 -17.26 -2.15
N SER A 365 28.34 -18.51 -2.04
CA SER A 365 27.07 -19.00 -2.59
C SER A 365 26.44 -20.06 -1.69
N GLU A 366 25.12 -20.05 -1.61
CA GLU A 366 24.33 -21.09 -0.98
C GLU A 366 23.42 -21.77 -1.99
N THR A 367 23.27 -23.09 -1.86
CA THR A 367 22.35 -23.89 -2.69
C THR A 367 21.34 -24.56 -1.79
N ARG A 368 20.03 -24.37 -2.09
CA ARG A 368 18.92 -25.06 -1.40
C ARG A 368 18.13 -25.90 -2.38
N GLU A 369 17.61 -27.02 -1.89
CA GLU A 369 16.69 -27.86 -2.63
C GLU A 369 15.24 -27.55 -2.22
N PHE A 370 14.39 -27.35 -3.22
CA PHE A 370 12.95 -27.12 -3.06
C PHE A 370 12.18 -28.24 -3.76
N ARG A 371 11.11 -28.71 -3.12
CA ARG A 371 10.28 -29.79 -3.64
C ARG A 371 8.94 -29.23 -4.12
N PHE A 372 8.47 -29.78 -5.22
CA PHE A 372 7.24 -29.38 -5.86
C PHE A 372 6.39 -30.58 -6.23
N THR A 373 5.09 -30.38 -6.25
CA THR A 373 4.11 -31.24 -6.88
C THR A 373 3.42 -30.45 -8.00
N PRO A 374 2.72 -31.09 -8.94
CA PRO A 374 1.83 -30.41 -9.88
C PRO A 374 0.71 -29.58 -9.20
N LEU A 375 0.43 -29.82 -7.93
CA LEU A 375 -0.60 -29.16 -7.16
C LEU A 375 -0.09 -27.86 -6.49
N GLY A 376 1.22 -27.78 -6.22
CA GLY A 376 1.87 -26.65 -5.58
C GLY A 376 3.22 -27.03 -4.93
N PRO A 377 3.96 -26.04 -4.39
CA PRO A 377 5.20 -26.27 -3.65
C PRO A 377 4.95 -26.96 -2.31
N VAL A 378 5.91 -27.79 -1.92
CA VAL A 378 5.95 -28.41 -0.57
C VAL A 378 6.50 -27.38 0.40
N ILE A 379 5.71 -27.03 1.43
CA ILE A 379 6.07 -26.01 2.43
C ILE A 379 6.49 -26.59 3.78
N HIS A 380 6.12 -27.84 4.05
CA HIS A 380 6.50 -28.58 5.25
C HIS A 380 6.44 -30.09 4.99
N GLU A 381 7.23 -30.85 5.73
CA GLU A 381 7.32 -32.30 5.59
C GLU A 381 7.39 -33.00 6.96
N THR A 382 6.68 -34.11 7.07
CA THR A 382 6.87 -35.12 8.13
C THR A 382 7.32 -36.46 7.51
N PRO A 383 7.65 -37.49 8.30
CA PRO A 383 8.04 -38.77 7.74
C PRO A 383 6.99 -39.41 6.82
N ASP A 384 5.72 -39.15 7.03
CA ASP A 384 4.58 -39.79 6.34
C ASP A 384 3.70 -38.80 5.54
N THR A 385 3.90 -37.48 5.67
CA THR A 385 3.04 -36.47 5.08
C THR A 385 3.84 -35.31 4.48
N LEU A 386 3.38 -34.83 3.34
CA LEU A 386 3.83 -33.58 2.70
C LEU A 386 2.72 -32.54 2.82
N PHE A 387 3.07 -31.33 3.20
CA PHE A 387 2.14 -30.20 3.22
C PHE A 387 2.46 -29.26 2.06
N ILE A 388 1.47 -29.00 1.22
CA ILE A 388 1.59 -28.13 0.06
C ILE A 388 0.67 -26.94 0.19
N ILE A 389 1.05 -25.82 -0.43
CA ILE A 389 0.19 -24.65 -0.62
C ILE A 389 -0.26 -24.57 -2.09
N ARG A 390 -1.55 -24.39 -2.30
CA ARG A 390 -2.13 -24.18 -3.62
C ARG A 390 -2.81 -22.81 -3.70
N SER A 391 -2.34 -21.95 -4.57
CA SER A 391 -2.88 -20.63 -4.81
C SER A 391 -2.83 -20.26 -6.29
N HIS A 392 -3.87 -19.57 -6.78
CA HIS A 392 -3.87 -19.06 -8.16
C HIS A 392 -2.77 -18.01 -8.40
N GLY A 393 -2.38 -17.28 -7.34
CA GLY A 393 -1.35 -16.24 -7.41
C GLY A 393 0.06 -16.76 -7.67
N LEU A 394 0.32 -18.02 -7.35
CA LEU A 394 1.64 -18.60 -7.61
C LEU A 394 1.85 -18.75 -9.13
N THR A 395 2.97 -18.20 -9.60
CA THR A 395 3.37 -18.25 -11.01
C THR A 395 2.49 -17.45 -12.00
N GLN A 396 1.73 -16.46 -11.52
CA GLN A 396 1.05 -15.53 -12.43
C GLN A 396 2.09 -14.58 -13.06
N PHE A 397 2.16 -14.59 -14.40
CA PHE A 397 3.12 -13.77 -15.16
C PHE A 397 2.48 -12.66 -16.01
N ARG A 398 1.12 -12.61 -16.08
CA ARG A 398 0.37 -11.65 -16.91
C ARG A 398 -0.06 -10.39 -16.14
N VAL A 399 0.47 -10.15 -14.96
CA VAL A 399 0.06 -9.00 -14.12
C VAL A 399 0.33 -7.67 -14.83
N GLY A 400 1.53 -7.52 -15.42
CA GLY A 400 1.87 -6.34 -16.21
C GLY A 400 0.98 -6.15 -17.46
N GLU A 401 0.59 -7.24 -18.13
CA GLU A 401 -0.38 -7.20 -19.22
C GLU A 401 -1.74 -6.68 -18.73
N GLN A 402 -2.24 -7.21 -17.62
CA GLN A 402 -3.53 -6.79 -17.06
C GLN A 402 -3.53 -5.28 -16.76
N TRP A 403 -2.49 -4.77 -16.10
CA TRP A 403 -2.35 -3.34 -15.81
C TRP A 403 -2.32 -2.50 -17.09
N LEU A 404 -1.54 -2.90 -18.10
CA LEU A 404 -1.49 -2.19 -19.37
C LEU A 404 -2.88 -2.11 -20.04
N ARG A 405 -3.61 -3.23 -20.10
CA ARG A 405 -4.96 -3.25 -20.70
C ARG A 405 -5.95 -2.38 -19.89
N MET A 406 -5.84 -2.36 -18.56
CA MET A 406 -6.66 -1.48 -17.73
C MET A 406 -6.37 0.01 -18.00
N MET A 407 -5.09 0.40 -18.15
CA MET A 407 -4.71 1.77 -18.49
C MET A 407 -5.17 2.19 -19.91
N GLN A 408 -5.22 1.26 -20.84
CA GLN A 408 -5.64 1.48 -22.24
C GLN A 408 -7.16 1.51 -22.41
N ALA A 409 -7.93 0.93 -21.50
CA ALA A 409 -9.38 0.82 -21.57
C ALA A 409 -10.05 2.19 -21.75
N GLN A 410 -11.08 2.28 -22.58
CA GLN A 410 -11.81 3.50 -22.90
C GLN A 410 -13.25 3.51 -22.35
N ASN A 411 -13.71 2.38 -21.81
CA ASN A 411 -15.04 2.20 -21.22
C ASN A 411 -15.04 1.05 -20.19
N LEU A 412 -16.16 0.89 -19.51
CA LEU A 412 -16.31 -0.09 -18.42
C LEU A 412 -16.13 -1.55 -18.92
N GLU A 413 -16.62 -1.89 -20.09
CA GLU A 413 -16.52 -3.28 -20.60
C GLU A 413 -15.08 -3.64 -20.98
N GLU A 414 -14.35 -2.75 -21.65
CA GLU A 414 -12.92 -2.94 -21.93
C GLU A 414 -12.11 -3.07 -20.65
N TRP A 415 -12.45 -2.26 -19.61
CA TRP A 415 -11.79 -2.35 -18.32
C TRP A 415 -12.10 -3.70 -17.62
N LYS A 416 -13.36 -4.18 -17.67
CA LYS A 416 -13.73 -5.50 -17.15
C LYS A 416 -13.05 -6.63 -17.92
N ASP A 417 -12.90 -6.51 -19.25
CA ASP A 417 -12.17 -7.51 -20.05
C ASP A 417 -10.70 -7.62 -19.63
N ALA A 418 -10.05 -6.49 -19.33
CA ALA A 418 -8.71 -6.50 -18.75
C ALA A 418 -8.69 -7.18 -17.37
N MET A 419 -9.70 -6.93 -16.51
CA MET A 419 -9.82 -7.58 -15.21
C MET A 419 -10.07 -9.08 -15.28
N ARG A 420 -10.74 -9.58 -16.34
CA ARG A 420 -10.96 -11.03 -16.58
C ARG A 420 -9.67 -11.80 -16.88
N ILE A 421 -8.54 -11.15 -17.12
CA ILE A 421 -7.21 -11.79 -17.13
C ILE A 421 -6.90 -12.44 -15.77
N ARG A 422 -7.39 -11.89 -14.66
CA ARG A 422 -7.28 -12.41 -13.28
C ARG A 422 -5.85 -12.65 -12.79
N ALA A 423 -4.87 -12.03 -13.41
CA ALA A 423 -3.47 -12.13 -12.98
C ALA A 423 -3.21 -11.30 -11.70
N LYS A 424 -3.87 -10.14 -11.54
CA LYS A 424 -3.96 -9.43 -10.26
C LYS A 424 -4.98 -10.14 -9.38
N VAL A 425 -4.51 -10.95 -8.45
CA VAL A 425 -5.31 -11.95 -7.72
C VAL A 425 -6.21 -11.37 -6.62
N SER A 426 -5.90 -10.19 -6.10
CA SER A 426 -6.64 -9.54 -5.02
C SER A 426 -6.55 -8.03 -5.13
N SER A 427 -7.55 -7.32 -4.73
CA SER A 427 -7.72 -5.90 -4.39
C SER A 427 -9.18 -5.52 -4.56
N ASN A 428 -9.69 -4.59 -3.78
CA ASN A 428 -10.89 -3.88 -4.18
C ASN A 428 -10.52 -2.91 -5.31
N PHE A 429 -11.37 -2.76 -6.31
CA PHE A 429 -11.25 -1.74 -7.35
C PHE A 429 -12.45 -0.80 -7.28
N THR A 430 -12.17 0.49 -7.14
CA THR A 430 -13.13 1.57 -7.33
C THR A 430 -12.90 2.14 -8.72
N TYR A 431 -13.96 2.31 -9.50
CA TYR A 431 -13.94 2.77 -10.88
C TYR A 431 -14.95 3.90 -11.08
N ALA A 432 -14.62 4.87 -11.92
CA ALA A 432 -15.55 5.86 -12.44
C ALA A 432 -15.18 6.23 -13.88
N ASP A 433 -16.18 6.65 -14.68
CA ASP A 433 -15.95 7.03 -16.06
C ASP A 433 -16.74 8.28 -16.52
N ALA A 434 -16.38 8.78 -17.69
CA ALA A 434 -17.02 9.92 -18.34
C ALA A 434 -18.44 9.62 -18.87
N ASP A 435 -18.83 8.35 -18.94
CA ASP A 435 -20.20 7.94 -19.29
C ASP A 435 -21.12 7.93 -18.06
N GLY A 436 -20.55 8.23 -16.87
CA GLY A 436 -21.25 8.35 -15.58
C GLY A 436 -21.35 7.06 -14.79
N ASN A 437 -20.68 5.99 -15.22
CA ASN A 437 -20.66 4.76 -14.43
C ASN A 437 -19.74 4.89 -13.23
N ILE A 438 -20.19 4.33 -12.11
CA ILE A 438 -19.39 4.10 -10.89
C ILE A 438 -19.48 2.64 -10.51
N LEU A 439 -18.35 2.02 -10.18
CA LEU A 439 -18.31 0.61 -9.79
C LEU A 439 -17.39 0.42 -8.59
N LEU A 440 -17.81 -0.42 -7.64
CA LEU A 440 -16.90 -1.06 -6.71
C LEU A 440 -16.89 -2.56 -6.97
N PHE A 441 -15.71 -3.11 -7.17
CA PHE A 441 -15.48 -4.52 -7.50
C PHE A 441 -14.49 -5.14 -6.51
N TRP A 442 -14.96 -6.14 -5.76
CA TRP A 442 -14.11 -6.91 -4.86
C TRP A 442 -13.40 -8.02 -5.65
N ASN A 443 -12.23 -7.72 -6.18
CA ASN A 443 -11.46 -8.68 -6.96
C ASN A 443 -10.75 -9.68 -6.05
N ALA A 444 -11.06 -10.96 -6.25
CA ALA A 444 -10.38 -12.07 -5.58
C ALA A 444 -10.35 -13.31 -6.49
N ALA A 445 -9.16 -13.88 -6.65
CA ALA A 445 -9.00 -15.17 -7.34
C ALA A 445 -9.27 -16.32 -6.37
N ILE A 446 -10.45 -16.30 -5.75
CA ILE A 446 -10.85 -17.22 -4.69
C ILE A 446 -11.21 -18.58 -5.29
N PRO A 447 -10.76 -19.73 -4.72
CA PRO A 447 -11.05 -21.05 -5.24
C PRO A 447 -12.48 -21.52 -4.94
N VAL A 448 -13.06 -22.32 -5.82
CA VAL A 448 -14.23 -23.15 -5.54
C VAL A 448 -13.73 -24.43 -4.84
N LEU A 449 -14.05 -24.58 -3.55
CA LEU A 449 -13.53 -25.67 -2.75
C LEU A 449 -14.38 -26.94 -2.90
N PRO A 450 -13.77 -28.11 -3.17
CA PRO A 450 -14.46 -29.38 -3.19
C PRO A 450 -14.67 -30.00 -1.79
N HIS A 451 -14.22 -29.33 -0.72
CA HIS A 451 -14.26 -29.76 0.67
C HIS A 451 -14.77 -28.63 1.58
N ASP A 452 -15.05 -28.96 2.84
CA ASP A 452 -15.43 -27.95 3.83
C ASP A 452 -14.31 -26.93 4.05
N TYR A 453 -14.71 -25.67 4.16
CA TYR A 453 -13.78 -24.58 4.39
C TYR A 453 -13.32 -24.52 5.86
N SER A 454 -12.03 -24.32 6.03
CA SER A 454 -11.41 -23.94 7.29
C SER A 454 -10.24 -23.00 7.00
N ARG A 455 -10.28 -21.79 7.50
CA ARG A 455 -9.29 -20.73 7.21
C ARG A 455 -7.84 -21.18 7.48
N ASP A 456 -7.61 -21.80 8.61
CA ASP A 456 -6.29 -22.30 9.00
C ASP A 456 -6.18 -23.83 8.86
N GLY A 457 -7.15 -24.44 8.18
CA GLY A 457 -7.25 -25.88 8.03
C GLY A 457 -6.30 -26.45 6.99
N VAL A 458 -6.02 -27.73 7.09
CA VAL A 458 -5.35 -28.51 6.06
C VAL A 458 -6.31 -29.59 5.59
N ALA A 459 -6.61 -29.62 4.31
CA ALA A 459 -7.41 -30.69 3.73
C ALA A 459 -6.50 -31.86 3.34
N LEU A 460 -6.90 -33.09 3.70
CA LEU A 460 -6.24 -34.29 3.18
C LEU A 460 -6.64 -34.43 1.70
N ALA A 461 -5.65 -34.63 0.83
CA ALA A 461 -5.88 -34.91 -0.59
C ALA A 461 -5.18 -36.20 -1.00
N THR A 462 -5.98 -37.16 -1.40
CA THR A 462 -5.54 -38.47 -1.91
C THR A 462 -5.93 -38.67 -3.37
N THR A 463 -6.87 -37.86 -3.85
CA THR A 463 -7.34 -37.86 -5.25
C THR A 463 -7.51 -36.45 -5.81
N SER A 464 -7.53 -36.35 -7.13
CA SER A 464 -7.73 -35.08 -7.86
C SER A 464 -9.08 -34.42 -7.57
N ASP A 465 -10.11 -35.18 -7.24
CA ASP A 465 -11.45 -34.68 -6.91
C ASP A 465 -11.50 -33.94 -5.55
N GLU A 466 -10.48 -34.13 -4.70
CA GLU A 466 -10.36 -33.49 -3.38
C GLU A 466 -9.59 -32.17 -3.45
N VAL A 467 -9.08 -31.78 -4.63
CA VAL A 467 -8.29 -30.57 -4.84
C VAL A 467 -9.03 -29.60 -5.76
N TRP A 468 -9.14 -28.33 -5.35
CA TRP A 468 -9.82 -27.33 -6.17
C TRP A 468 -9.10 -27.12 -7.53
N THR A 469 -9.89 -26.91 -8.58
CA THR A 469 -9.42 -26.68 -9.95
C THR A 469 -9.97 -25.42 -10.59
N GLU A 470 -11.04 -24.86 -10.03
CA GLU A 470 -11.77 -23.71 -10.57
C GLU A 470 -11.75 -22.55 -9.60
N LEU A 471 -11.77 -21.34 -10.15
CA LEU A 471 -11.98 -20.09 -9.39
C LEU A 471 -13.46 -19.73 -9.40
N TYR A 472 -13.91 -19.06 -8.33
CA TYR A 472 -15.25 -18.47 -8.28
C TYR A 472 -15.45 -17.55 -9.49
N PRO A 473 -16.62 -17.61 -10.15
CA PRO A 473 -16.84 -16.89 -11.41
C PRO A 473 -16.62 -15.37 -11.26
N PHE A 474 -15.93 -14.77 -12.22
CA PHE A 474 -15.58 -13.34 -12.17
C PHE A 474 -16.80 -12.44 -12.03
N ASP A 475 -17.85 -12.69 -12.83
CA ASP A 475 -19.05 -11.84 -12.86
C ASP A 475 -19.97 -12.06 -11.64
N GLU A 476 -19.72 -13.09 -10.83
CA GLU A 476 -20.42 -13.38 -9.58
C GLU A 476 -19.66 -12.88 -8.33
N LEU A 477 -18.44 -12.35 -8.48
CA LEU A 477 -17.71 -11.73 -7.38
C LEU A 477 -18.48 -10.51 -6.84
N PRO A 478 -18.34 -10.17 -5.54
CA PRO A 478 -18.99 -9.00 -4.95
C PRO A 478 -18.68 -7.72 -5.73
N GLN A 479 -19.69 -7.13 -6.34
CA GLN A 479 -19.58 -5.89 -7.10
C GLN A 479 -20.85 -5.06 -6.99
N LEU A 480 -20.70 -3.76 -7.11
CA LEU A 480 -21.80 -2.81 -6.99
C LEU A 480 -21.66 -1.74 -8.08
N LEU A 481 -22.44 -1.87 -9.15
CA LEU A 481 -22.46 -0.98 -10.30
C LEU A 481 -23.63 0.00 -10.21
N ASN A 482 -23.37 1.30 -10.28
CA ASN A 482 -24.37 2.38 -10.29
C ASN A 482 -25.43 2.22 -9.20
N PRO A 483 -25.05 2.08 -7.91
CA PRO A 483 -25.98 1.77 -6.86
C PRO A 483 -26.88 2.96 -6.50
N LYS A 484 -27.99 2.66 -5.81
CA LYS A 484 -28.86 3.68 -5.22
C LYS A 484 -28.07 4.62 -4.30
N GLY A 485 -28.42 5.91 -4.34
CA GLY A 485 -27.72 6.96 -3.61
C GLY A 485 -26.48 7.49 -4.33
N GLY A 486 -26.10 6.90 -5.50
CA GLY A 486 -25.12 7.44 -6.42
C GLY A 486 -23.69 7.54 -5.85
N TYR A 487 -23.27 6.63 -4.97
CA TYR A 487 -21.91 6.56 -4.46
C TYR A 487 -21.47 5.13 -4.18
N VAL A 488 -20.17 4.90 -4.26
CA VAL A 488 -19.49 3.73 -3.71
C VAL A 488 -18.26 4.17 -2.92
N THR A 489 -17.96 3.45 -1.83
CA THR A 489 -16.76 3.66 -1.02
C THR A 489 -16.16 2.36 -0.59
N ASN A 490 -14.83 2.29 -0.54
CA ASN A 490 -14.12 1.24 0.15
C ASN A 490 -12.96 1.81 0.98
N THR A 491 -12.82 1.26 2.17
CA THR A 491 -11.80 1.58 3.15
C THR A 491 -11.18 0.30 3.73
N ASN A 492 -11.03 -0.73 2.90
CA ASN A 492 -10.44 -2.04 3.14
C ASN A 492 -11.31 -3.06 3.90
N ASP A 493 -12.54 -2.71 4.26
CA ASP A 493 -13.43 -3.67 4.91
C ASP A 493 -14.02 -4.66 3.89
N PRO A 494 -14.54 -5.82 4.36
CA PRO A 494 -15.20 -6.82 3.51
C PRO A 494 -16.33 -6.27 2.65
N PRO A 495 -16.69 -6.94 1.54
CA PRO A 495 -17.42 -6.34 0.42
C PRO A 495 -18.93 -6.14 0.63
N TYR A 496 -19.42 -6.08 1.87
CA TYR A 496 -20.87 -6.10 2.10
C TYR A 496 -21.49 -4.71 2.28
N ILE A 497 -20.72 -3.73 2.78
CA ILE A 497 -21.22 -2.38 3.10
C ILE A 497 -20.42 -1.33 2.34
N PHE A 498 -20.47 -1.38 1.01
CA PHE A 498 -19.89 -0.38 0.12
C PHE A 498 -20.77 0.86 -0.08
N ASN A 499 -22.04 0.71 0.24
CA ASN A 499 -23.09 1.70 0.14
C ASN A 499 -24.20 1.33 1.13
N LEU A 500 -24.69 2.29 1.90
CA LEU A 500 -25.74 2.03 2.91
C LEU A 500 -27.12 1.84 2.29
N ASN A 501 -27.35 2.29 1.06
CA ASN A 501 -28.64 2.21 0.39
C ASN A 501 -28.83 0.88 -0.37
N GLU A 502 -27.71 0.16 -0.61
CA GLU A 502 -27.69 -1.10 -1.36
C GLU A 502 -26.57 -2.02 -0.87
N PRO A 503 -26.64 -2.49 0.39
CA PRO A 503 -25.65 -3.41 0.93
C PRO A 503 -25.76 -4.80 0.28
N LEU A 504 -24.62 -5.49 0.15
CA LEU A 504 -24.58 -6.88 -0.30
C LEU A 504 -24.79 -7.83 0.88
N ASN A 505 -25.35 -9.02 0.61
CA ASN A 505 -25.64 -9.99 1.66
C ASN A 505 -24.52 -11.05 1.71
N ARG A 506 -23.88 -11.22 2.88
CA ARG A 506 -22.86 -12.25 3.11
C ARG A 506 -23.31 -13.66 2.75
N LYS A 507 -24.60 -13.97 2.97
CA LYS A 507 -25.16 -15.30 2.73
C LYS A 507 -25.28 -15.70 1.26
N ASP A 508 -25.09 -14.74 0.35
CA ASP A 508 -25.10 -14.99 -1.09
C ASP A 508 -23.75 -15.56 -1.59
N TYR A 509 -22.73 -15.62 -0.70
CA TYR A 509 -21.37 -16.02 -1.04
C TYR A 509 -20.92 -17.25 -0.22
N PRO A 510 -20.00 -18.09 -0.77
CA PRO A 510 -19.46 -19.28 -0.12
C PRO A 510 -18.76 -18.98 1.22
N PRO A 511 -18.58 -20.03 2.09
CA PRO A 511 -17.94 -19.87 3.41
C PRO A 511 -16.51 -19.31 3.39
N ASN A 512 -15.73 -19.50 2.31
CA ASN A 512 -14.37 -18.96 2.17
C ASN A 512 -14.30 -17.49 1.77
N PHE A 513 -15.45 -16.77 1.71
CA PHE A 513 -15.48 -15.31 1.64
C PHE A 513 -15.36 -14.73 3.06
N PRO A 514 -14.82 -13.51 3.23
CA PRO A 514 -14.63 -12.90 4.55
C PRO A 514 -15.97 -12.64 5.26
N GLU A 515 -15.92 -12.60 6.61
CA GLU A 515 -17.08 -12.23 7.41
C GLU A 515 -17.30 -10.71 7.41
N PRO A 516 -18.54 -10.22 7.58
CA PRO A 516 -18.86 -8.80 7.63
C PRO A 516 -18.14 -8.09 8.78
N ARG A 517 -17.63 -6.90 8.47
CA ARG A 517 -17.01 -6.00 9.43
C ARG A 517 -17.10 -4.57 8.90
N LEU A 518 -17.18 -3.59 9.79
CA LEU A 518 -17.12 -2.18 9.45
C LEU A 518 -16.36 -1.40 10.53
N ARG A 519 -15.11 -1.04 10.24
CA ARG A 519 -14.23 -0.30 11.15
C ARG A 519 -14.60 1.18 11.24
N PHE A 520 -14.12 1.89 12.24
CA PHE A 520 -14.42 3.32 12.46
C PHE A 520 -14.09 4.20 11.25
N ARG A 521 -12.98 3.97 10.56
CA ARG A 521 -12.64 4.70 9.33
C ARG A 521 -13.66 4.48 8.22
N SER A 522 -14.18 3.28 8.10
CA SER A 522 -15.23 2.95 7.13
C SER A 522 -16.57 3.58 7.50
N GLN A 523 -16.93 3.61 8.79
CA GLN A 523 -18.10 4.34 9.28
C GLN A 523 -17.95 5.83 8.96
N ASN A 524 -16.79 6.44 9.20
CA ASN A 524 -16.49 7.84 8.86
C ASN A 524 -16.70 8.10 7.35
N SER A 525 -16.14 7.26 6.50
CA SER A 525 -16.30 7.37 5.05
C SER A 525 -17.76 7.32 4.60
N LEU A 526 -18.54 6.40 5.17
CA LEU A 526 -19.96 6.27 4.88
C LEU A 526 -20.78 7.45 5.44
N GLU A 527 -20.45 7.98 6.62
CA GLU A 527 -21.08 9.19 7.17
C GLU A 527 -20.87 10.40 6.24
N LEU A 528 -19.66 10.55 5.67
CA LEU A 528 -19.32 11.64 4.75
C LEU A 528 -20.11 11.57 3.43
N LEU A 529 -20.39 10.37 2.92
CA LEU A 529 -21.01 10.17 1.60
C LEU A 529 -22.53 9.92 1.66
N ASN A 530 -23.05 9.36 2.74
CA ASN A 530 -24.49 9.04 2.84
C ASN A 530 -25.33 10.27 3.16
N THR A 531 -25.29 11.24 2.27
CA THR A 531 -26.02 12.52 2.36
C THR A 531 -26.66 12.83 1.01
N ASP A 532 -27.64 13.75 0.96
CA ASP A 532 -28.22 14.26 -0.28
C ASP A 532 -27.45 15.45 -0.88
N GLN A 533 -26.31 15.81 -0.31
CA GLN A 533 -25.51 16.94 -0.77
C GLN A 533 -24.86 16.65 -2.12
N LEU A 534 -25.01 17.59 -3.06
CA LEU A 534 -24.24 17.61 -4.30
C LEU A 534 -22.85 18.19 -4.03
N LEU A 535 -21.81 17.55 -4.52
CA LEU A 535 -20.42 17.97 -4.31
C LEU A 535 -19.81 18.53 -5.59
N SER A 536 -18.99 19.57 -5.47
CA SER A 536 -17.99 19.89 -6.48
C SER A 536 -16.72 19.03 -6.25
N LEU A 537 -15.79 19.05 -7.20
CA LEU A 537 -14.49 18.40 -7.04
C LEU A 537 -13.75 18.95 -5.81
N GLU A 538 -13.79 20.27 -5.61
CA GLU A 538 -13.15 20.97 -4.51
C GLU A 538 -13.77 20.57 -3.15
N GLU A 539 -15.10 20.53 -3.05
CA GLU A 539 -15.79 20.08 -1.83
C GLU A 539 -15.52 18.60 -1.52
N MET A 540 -15.35 17.74 -2.53
CA MET A 540 -14.90 16.36 -2.30
C MET A 540 -13.48 16.33 -1.73
N VAL A 541 -12.58 17.20 -2.18
CA VAL A 541 -11.24 17.34 -1.61
C VAL A 541 -11.29 17.84 -0.17
N GLU A 542 -12.18 18.77 0.17
CA GLU A 542 -12.39 19.25 1.54
C GLU A 542 -12.88 18.13 2.45
N LEU A 543 -13.88 17.34 2.00
CA LEU A 543 -14.37 16.17 2.75
C LEU A 543 -13.27 15.14 2.98
N LYS A 544 -12.40 14.88 1.97
CA LYS A 544 -11.26 13.98 2.11
C LYS A 544 -10.32 14.41 3.26
N HIS A 545 -10.17 15.69 3.49
CA HIS A 545 -9.31 16.23 4.55
C HIS A 545 -10.01 16.40 5.90
N GLY A 546 -11.20 15.81 6.06
CA GLY A 546 -11.93 15.79 7.33
C GLY A 546 -11.13 15.20 8.49
N MET A 547 -11.13 15.88 9.61
CA MET A 547 -10.26 15.59 10.78
C MET A 547 -11.00 14.89 11.92
N LYS A 548 -12.19 14.36 11.68
CA LYS A 548 -13.04 13.73 12.72
C LYS A 548 -12.42 12.42 13.21
N MET A 549 -12.37 12.22 14.52
CA MET A 549 -11.96 10.99 15.21
C MET A 549 -13.21 10.24 15.68
N ILE A 550 -13.62 9.19 14.98
CA ILE A 550 -14.86 8.43 15.29
C ILE A 550 -14.80 7.75 16.66
N LEU A 551 -13.66 7.25 17.08
CA LEU A 551 -13.52 6.65 18.41
C LEU A 551 -13.96 7.62 19.52
N ALA A 552 -13.64 8.91 19.40
CA ALA A 552 -14.07 9.91 20.37
C ALA A 552 -15.60 10.04 20.41
N ASP A 553 -16.28 10.00 19.28
CA ASP A 553 -17.75 10.00 19.23
C ASP A 553 -18.37 8.79 19.94
N ARG A 554 -17.65 7.66 19.98
CA ARG A 554 -18.16 6.40 20.54
C ARG A 554 -17.95 6.26 22.04
N VAL A 555 -16.91 6.89 22.63
CA VAL A 555 -16.50 6.58 24.01
C VAL A 555 -16.26 7.81 24.89
N LYS A 556 -16.17 9.02 24.34
CA LYS A 556 -15.79 10.23 25.09
C LYS A 556 -16.76 10.54 26.24
N ASP A 557 -18.07 10.41 26.00
CA ASP A 557 -19.07 10.72 27.02
C ASP A 557 -18.97 9.77 28.22
N ASP A 558 -18.74 8.48 27.98
CA ASP A 558 -18.53 7.50 29.05
C ASP A 558 -17.22 7.78 29.83
N LEU A 559 -16.13 8.15 29.13
CA LEU A 559 -14.89 8.59 29.74
C LEU A 559 -15.10 9.79 30.65
N VAL A 560 -15.74 10.84 30.13
CA VAL A 560 -16.01 12.08 30.89
C VAL A 560 -16.87 11.77 32.13
N ALA A 561 -17.93 10.98 31.98
CA ALA A 561 -18.78 10.57 33.09
C ALA A 561 -18.00 9.76 34.13
N SER A 562 -17.17 8.83 33.73
CA SER A 562 -16.38 7.98 34.62
C SER A 562 -15.38 8.80 35.45
N VAL A 563 -14.61 9.68 34.77
CA VAL A 563 -13.61 10.54 35.46
C VAL A 563 -14.28 11.52 36.41
N ARG A 564 -15.35 12.21 35.98
CA ARG A 564 -16.14 13.13 36.83
C ARG A 564 -16.74 12.40 38.04
N GLY A 565 -17.17 11.15 37.89
CA GLY A 565 -17.73 10.33 38.96
C GLY A 565 -16.73 10.10 40.12
N ARG A 566 -15.45 10.10 39.85
CA ARG A 566 -14.36 10.02 40.86
C ARG A 566 -14.05 11.33 41.59
N LYS A 567 -14.64 12.44 41.11
CA LYS A 567 -14.42 13.80 41.68
C LYS A 567 -12.96 14.17 41.78
N PRO A 568 -12.21 14.09 40.67
CA PRO A 568 -10.77 14.43 40.70
C PRO A 568 -10.56 15.89 41.07
N GLY A 569 -9.36 16.22 41.59
CA GLY A 569 -8.92 17.60 41.81
C GLY A 569 -7.73 17.94 40.90
N GLY A 570 -7.32 19.21 40.91
CA GLY A 570 -6.14 19.70 40.19
C GLY A 570 -6.21 19.48 38.68
N GLU A 571 -5.10 19.14 38.07
CA GLU A 571 -4.93 19.05 36.62
C GLU A 571 -5.86 17.99 35.97
N VAL A 572 -6.14 16.87 36.62
CA VAL A 572 -7.06 15.85 36.10
C VAL A 572 -8.48 16.40 35.96
N ALA A 573 -8.92 17.26 36.88
CA ALA A 573 -10.22 17.90 36.83
C ALA A 573 -10.30 18.92 35.65
N GLU A 574 -9.24 19.68 35.43
CA GLU A 574 -9.17 20.64 34.32
C GLU A 574 -9.05 19.92 32.98
N ALA A 575 -8.24 18.88 32.90
CA ALA A 575 -8.00 18.09 31.70
C ALA A 575 -9.26 17.37 31.19
N ILE A 576 -10.09 16.81 32.09
CA ILE A 576 -11.34 16.16 31.64
C ILE A 576 -12.36 17.17 31.14
N GLU A 577 -12.37 18.41 31.64
CA GLU A 577 -13.23 19.47 31.10
C GLU A 577 -12.73 19.92 29.69
N LEU A 578 -11.42 19.95 29.47
CA LEU A 578 -10.88 20.18 28.14
C LEU A 578 -11.34 19.09 27.15
N VAL A 579 -11.16 17.81 27.51
CA VAL A 579 -11.61 16.69 26.67
C VAL A 579 -13.13 16.74 26.47
N ALA A 580 -13.91 17.08 27.49
CA ALA A 580 -15.39 17.21 27.37
C ALA A 580 -15.80 18.31 26.37
N SER A 581 -15.06 19.40 26.29
CA SER A 581 -15.33 20.52 25.38
C SER A 581 -14.73 20.37 23.99
N TRP A 582 -13.84 19.41 23.79
CA TRP A 582 -13.18 19.12 22.51
C TRP A 582 -14.18 18.62 21.47
N ASP A 583 -14.06 19.08 20.25
CA ASP A 583 -14.98 18.81 19.12
C ASP A 583 -14.74 17.47 18.40
N ASN A 584 -13.89 16.59 18.95
CA ASN A 584 -13.50 15.29 18.38
C ASN A 584 -12.71 15.39 17.06
N THR A 585 -12.08 16.53 16.80
CA THR A 585 -11.23 16.69 15.60
C THR A 585 -9.74 16.71 15.95
N VAL A 586 -8.89 16.36 14.99
CA VAL A 586 -7.42 16.30 15.13
C VAL A 586 -6.73 17.28 14.18
N GLY A 587 -7.27 18.49 14.09
CA GLY A 587 -6.59 19.59 13.42
C GLY A 587 -5.33 20.03 14.18
N ARG A 588 -4.40 20.71 13.50
CA ARG A 588 -3.11 21.13 14.09
C ARG A 588 -3.24 21.91 15.40
N GLU A 589 -4.29 22.71 15.52
CA GLU A 589 -4.54 23.56 16.69
C GLU A 589 -5.41 22.88 17.75
N SER A 590 -5.85 21.62 17.49
CA SER A 590 -6.76 20.90 18.37
C SER A 590 -6.11 20.62 19.72
N ARG A 591 -6.79 21.00 20.81
CA ARG A 591 -6.40 20.71 22.20
C ARG A 591 -7.35 19.67 22.81
N GLY A 592 -6.82 18.81 23.65
CA GLY A 592 -7.55 17.64 24.18
C GLY A 592 -7.39 16.38 23.31
N SER A 593 -7.13 16.52 22.01
CA SER A 593 -6.96 15.41 21.07
C SER A 593 -5.72 14.55 21.37
N THR A 594 -4.56 15.17 21.63
CA THR A 594 -3.33 14.46 22.01
C THR A 594 -3.50 13.71 23.34
N LEU A 595 -4.12 14.36 24.33
CA LEU A 595 -4.42 13.72 25.62
C LEU A 595 -5.38 12.53 25.44
N PHE A 596 -6.42 12.68 24.60
CA PHE A 596 -7.34 11.59 24.30
C PHE A 596 -6.66 10.42 23.58
N GLU A 597 -5.76 10.70 22.64
CA GLU A 597 -4.98 9.66 21.95
C GLU A 597 -4.12 8.87 22.94
N ILE A 598 -3.34 9.54 23.80
CA ILE A 598 -2.49 8.88 24.82
C ILE A 598 -3.36 8.10 25.83
N TRP A 599 -4.51 8.65 26.21
CA TRP A 599 -5.48 7.94 27.02
C TRP A 599 -5.98 6.67 26.34
N SER A 600 -6.35 6.76 25.06
CA SER A 600 -6.90 5.62 24.32
C SER A 600 -5.87 4.50 24.18
N GLN A 601 -4.62 4.84 23.86
CA GLN A 601 -3.52 3.87 23.82
C GLN A 601 -3.40 3.11 25.15
N ARG A 602 -3.37 3.83 26.26
CA ARG A 602 -3.27 3.23 27.59
C ARG A 602 -4.48 2.38 27.95
N TYR A 603 -5.71 2.85 27.64
CA TYR A 603 -6.93 2.11 27.93
C TYR A 603 -6.98 0.79 27.16
N PHE A 604 -6.73 0.80 25.86
CA PHE A 604 -6.77 -0.40 25.02
C PHE A 604 -5.62 -1.36 25.33
N GLU A 605 -4.45 -0.85 25.74
CA GLU A 605 -3.34 -1.70 26.20
C GLU A 605 -3.67 -2.47 27.48
N THR A 606 -4.29 -1.81 28.45
CA THR A 606 -4.51 -2.36 29.79
C THR A 606 -5.85 -3.05 29.98
N THR A 607 -6.76 -2.93 29.01
CA THR A 607 -8.11 -3.52 29.07
C THR A 607 -8.18 -4.74 28.13
N PRO A 608 -8.58 -5.93 28.64
CA PRO A 608 -8.80 -7.10 27.78
C PRO A 608 -9.76 -6.79 26.62
N ALA A 609 -9.54 -7.39 25.46
CA ALA A 609 -10.29 -7.09 24.23
C ALA A 609 -11.82 -7.19 24.41
N ASP A 610 -12.30 -8.21 25.12
CA ASP A 610 -13.73 -8.45 25.36
C ASP A 610 -14.37 -7.41 26.31
N ASP A 611 -13.54 -6.67 27.06
CA ASP A 611 -13.98 -5.64 28.04
C ASP A 611 -13.77 -4.21 27.53
N GLN A 612 -13.25 -4.02 26.31
CA GLN A 612 -12.89 -2.69 25.78
C GLN A 612 -14.12 -1.85 25.45
N PHE A 613 -15.14 -2.46 24.86
CA PHE A 613 -16.38 -1.79 24.50
C PHE A 613 -17.57 -2.43 25.24
N ARG A 614 -18.50 -1.59 25.71
CA ARG A 614 -19.76 -2.06 26.28
C ARG A 614 -20.61 -2.77 25.23
N ASP A 615 -20.75 -2.19 24.06
CA ASP A 615 -21.45 -2.72 22.91
C ASP A 615 -20.42 -2.99 21.79
N PRO A 616 -19.95 -4.24 21.59
CA PRO A 616 -19.04 -4.57 20.50
C PRO A 616 -19.68 -4.37 19.13
N TRP A 617 -18.87 -4.40 18.06
CA TRP A 617 -19.40 -4.24 16.70
C TRP A 617 -20.47 -5.30 16.36
N SER A 618 -21.55 -4.86 15.70
CA SER A 618 -22.68 -5.70 15.32
C SER A 618 -23.18 -5.35 13.92
N GLU A 619 -23.52 -6.36 13.13
CA GLU A 619 -24.19 -6.20 11.83
C GLU A 619 -25.56 -5.53 11.94
N ASP A 620 -26.27 -5.66 13.08
CA ASP A 620 -27.57 -5.04 13.29
C ASP A 620 -27.46 -3.51 13.45
N GLU A 621 -26.34 -3.01 13.95
CA GLU A 621 -26.06 -1.58 14.12
C GLU A 621 -24.67 -1.21 13.57
N PRO A 622 -24.38 -1.47 12.27
CA PRO A 622 -23.02 -1.44 11.73
C PRO A 622 -22.38 -0.05 11.76
N MET A 623 -23.18 1.00 11.73
CA MET A 623 -22.75 2.40 11.77
C MET A 623 -22.64 2.98 13.18
N LEU A 624 -23.15 2.30 14.21
CA LEU A 624 -23.25 2.82 15.58
C LEU A 624 -22.38 2.06 16.57
N THR A 625 -21.92 0.86 16.20
CA THR A 625 -21.08 0.00 17.04
C THR A 625 -19.69 -0.18 16.41
N PRO A 626 -18.63 -0.47 17.21
CA PRO A 626 -18.64 -0.58 18.66
C PRO A 626 -18.87 0.78 19.34
N ARG A 627 -19.42 0.77 20.56
CA ARG A 627 -19.68 1.99 21.35
C ARG A 627 -19.64 1.76 22.85
N GLY A 628 -19.42 2.84 23.60
CA GLY A 628 -19.37 2.87 25.05
C GLY A 628 -18.16 2.12 25.60
N LEU A 629 -17.72 2.49 26.78
CA LEU A 629 -16.61 1.84 27.46
C LEU A 629 -17.09 0.63 28.26
N GLY A 630 -16.45 -0.52 28.09
CA GLY A 630 -16.74 -1.73 28.85
C GLY A 630 -16.14 -1.68 30.26
N ASN A 631 -14.90 -1.12 30.39
CA ASN A 631 -14.20 -0.95 31.67
C ASN A 631 -14.12 0.52 32.09
N LEU A 632 -15.18 1.04 32.73
CA LEU A 632 -15.24 2.45 33.18
C LEU A 632 -14.19 2.78 34.24
N GLU A 633 -13.87 1.84 35.15
CA GLU A 633 -12.88 2.04 36.20
C GLU A 633 -11.46 2.15 35.60
N GLY A 634 -11.10 1.20 34.74
CA GLY A 634 -9.82 1.23 34.01
C GLY A 634 -9.68 2.46 33.12
N ALA A 635 -10.77 2.93 32.49
CA ALA A 635 -10.75 4.13 31.68
C ALA A 635 -10.41 5.39 32.47
N ALA A 636 -10.94 5.54 33.70
CA ALA A 636 -10.63 6.67 34.57
C ALA A 636 -9.19 6.58 35.13
N ASP A 637 -8.67 5.37 35.42
CA ASP A 637 -7.28 5.17 35.83
C ASP A 637 -6.32 5.52 34.68
N ALA A 638 -6.61 5.03 33.47
CA ALA A 638 -5.86 5.35 32.27
C ALA A 638 -5.84 6.86 31.96
N PHE A 639 -6.94 7.58 32.27
CA PHE A 639 -7.01 9.02 32.04
C PHE A 639 -6.11 9.80 33.02
N ALA A 640 -6.13 9.44 34.30
CA ALA A 640 -5.26 10.07 35.28
C ALA A 640 -3.77 9.86 34.93
N TRP A 641 -3.43 8.65 34.47
CA TRP A 641 -2.08 8.33 33.96
C TRP A 641 -1.76 9.17 32.71
N ALA A 642 -2.68 9.28 31.76
CA ALA A 642 -2.47 10.01 30.51
C ALA A 642 -2.21 11.51 30.74
N VAL A 643 -2.86 12.14 31.73
CA VAL A 643 -2.61 13.55 32.09
C VAL A 643 -1.16 13.72 32.56
N GLU A 644 -0.68 12.85 33.45
CA GLU A 644 0.69 12.88 33.95
C GLU A 644 1.69 12.57 32.80
N GLU A 645 1.45 11.56 32.03
CA GLU A 645 2.32 11.12 30.93
C GLU A 645 2.44 12.20 29.84
N THR A 646 1.33 12.78 29.38
CA THR A 646 1.33 13.87 28.39
C THR A 646 2.15 15.06 28.88
N LYS A 647 1.97 15.43 30.16
CA LYS A 647 2.74 16.52 30.77
C LYS A 647 4.21 16.20 30.87
N ASN A 648 4.57 14.97 31.28
CA ASN A 648 5.97 14.53 31.40
C ASN A 648 6.67 14.54 30.05
N ARG A 649 5.98 14.07 28.99
CA ARG A 649 6.56 13.99 27.63
C ARG A 649 6.66 15.35 26.94
N PHE A 650 5.63 16.18 27.03
CA PHE A 650 5.50 17.39 26.21
C PHE A 650 5.47 18.69 27.02
N GLY A 651 5.67 18.63 28.35
CA GLY A 651 5.73 19.79 29.22
C GLY A 651 4.37 20.35 29.65
N SER A 652 3.27 19.97 28.98
CA SER A 652 1.89 20.30 29.34
C SER A 652 0.93 19.17 28.95
N TRP A 653 -0.15 19.00 29.71
CA TRP A 653 -1.22 18.07 29.37
C TRP A 653 -2.21 18.64 28.34
N ASP A 654 -2.24 19.95 28.14
CA ASP A 654 -3.11 20.64 27.17
C ASP A 654 -2.45 20.94 25.82
N VAL A 655 -1.36 20.26 25.52
CA VAL A 655 -0.58 20.46 24.29
C VAL A 655 -1.45 20.30 23.03
N ALA A 656 -1.28 21.20 22.05
CA ALA A 656 -2.02 21.09 20.80
C ALA A 656 -1.50 19.92 19.94
N TRP A 657 -2.38 19.32 19.13
CA TRP A 657 -2.03 18.19 18.25
C TRP A 657 -0.78 18.45 17.42
N GLY A 658 -0.72 19.56 16.70
CA GLY A 658 0.41 19.91 15.84
C GLY A 658 1.69 20.33 16.60
N GLU A 659 1.66 20.56 17.91
CA GLU A 659 2.87 20.74 18.71
C GLU A 659 3.61 19.41 18.90
N VAL A 660 2.91 18.30 18.74
CA VAL A 660 3.38 16.93 18.94
C VAL A 660 3.50 16.16 17.65
N HIS A 661 2.49 16.24 16.75
CA HIS A 661 2.40 15.47 15.52
C HIS A 661 2.96 16.24 14.33
N ARG A 662 3.96 15.69 13.63
CA ARG A 662 4.85 16.45 12.77
C ARG A 662 5.23 15.71 11.48
N ILE A 663 5.36 16.44 10.36
CA ILE A 663 6.12 15.99 9.18
C ILE A 663 7.56 16.44 9.38
N ARG A 664 8.54 15.54 9.23
CA ARG A 664 9.95 15.77 9.49
C ARG A 664 10.89 15.26 8.38
N ALA A 665 11.64 16.13 7.61
CA ALA A 665 12.60 15.76 6.54
C ALA A 665 13.61 16.87 6.24
N GLY A 666 14.89 16.59 6.36
CA GLY A 666 15.94 17.58 6.18
C GLY A 666 15.82 18.72 7.20
N ASP A 667 15.57 19.94 6.73
CA ASP A 667 15.39 21.15 7.53
C ASP A 667 13.92 21.45 7.88
N LYS A 668 12.99 20.59 7.47
CA LYS A 668 11.54 20.82 7.66
C LYS A 668 11.05 20.25 9.00
N ASP A 669 10.15 20.97 9.69
CA ASP A 669 9.42 20.63 10.94
C ASP A 669 8.00 21.23 10.90
N ILE A 670 6.99 20.50 10.27
CA ILE A 670 5.65 20.99 9.90
C ILE A 670 4.55 20.40 10.79
N PRO A 671 3.75 21.19 11.56
CA PRO A 671 2.58 20.64 12.23
C PRO A 671 1.56 20.08 11.24
N VAL A 672 1.04 18.90 11.53
CA VAL A 672 0.08 18.24 10.66
C VAL A 672 -1.10 17.69 11.44
N GLY A 673 -2.31 17.77 10.85
CA GLY A 673 -3.52 17.16 11.36
C GLY A 673 -3.79 15.82 10.66
N GLY A 674 -4.50 14.95 11.33
CA GLY A 674 -4.82 13.58 10.90
C GLY A 674 -4.41 12.56 11.95
N CYS A 675 -5.08 11.41 12.01
CA CYS A 675 -4.76 10.39 13.01
C CYS A 675 -4.80 8.97 12.42
N ALA A 676 -4.45 8.00 13.26
CA ALA A 676 -4.45 6.60 12.91
C ALA A 676 -5.82 6.08 12.44
N SER A 677 -5.80 5.12 11.51
CA SER A 677 -7.01 4.44 10.99
C SER A 677 -7.86 3.84 12.11
N ALA A 678 -7.24 3.24 13.12
CA ALA A 678 -7.92 2.63 14.27
C ALA A 678 -8.71 3.65 15.11
N LEU A 679 -8.29 4.91 15.16
CA LEU A 679 -9.04 5.99 15.81
C LEU A 679 -10.23 6.49 14.95
N GLY A 680 -10.33 6.03 13.71
CA GLY A 680 -11.43 6.33 12.80
C GLY A 680 -11.26 7.60 11.97
N CYS A 681 -10.06 8.16 11.86
CA CYS A 681 -9.79 9.27 10.97
C CYS A 681 -9.90 8.84 9.50
N PHE A 682 -10.55 9.68 8.68
CA PHE A 682 -10.55 9.49 7.23
C PHE A 682 -9.27 10.04 6.59
N ARG A 683 -8.72 11.14 7.11
CA ARG A 683 -7.35 11.57 6.87
C ARG A 683 -6.41 10.74 7.73
N VAL A 684 -5.89 9.66 7.16
CA VAL A 684 -5.04 8.71 7.90
C VAL A 684 -3.60 9.15 7.89
N LEU A 685 -3.02 9.29 9.09
CA LEU A 685 -1.58 9.44 9.29
C LEU A 685 -1.14 8.52 10.43
N GLY A 686 -0.09 7.74 10.16
CA GLY A 686 0.60 6.93 11.15
C GLY A 686 1.89 7.63 11.58
N TYR A 687 2.17 7.55 12.87
CA TYR A 687 3.26 8.27 13.48
C TYR A 687 4.23 7.31 14.20
N VAL A 688 5.48 7.71 14.30
CA VAL A 688 6.51 7.05 15.11
C VAL A 688 7.15 8.10 16.03
N GLU A 689 7.53 7.69 17.23
CA GLU A 689 8.23 8.57 18.17
C GLU A 689 9.62 8.93 17.64
N ASP A 690 9.98 10.20 17.72
CA ASP A 690 11.27 10.73 17.33
C ASP A 690 12.16 10.97 18.57
N ASP A 691 13.44 11.29 18.36
CA ASP A 691 14.46 11.44 19.41
C ASP A 691 14.10 12.52 20.46
N ASP A 692 13.28 13.51 20.12
CA ASP A 692 12.78 14.54 21.03
C ASP A 692 11.46 14.18 21.74
N GLY A 693 10.96 12.95 21.55
CA GLY A 693 9.72 12.44 22.13
C GLY A 693 8.45 12.86 21.39
N LYS A 694 8.55 13.65 20.33
CA LYS A 694 7.41 14.00 19.46
C LYS A 694 7.10 12.87 18.47
N PHE A 695 5.96 12.96 17.81
CA PHE A 695 5.49 12.00 16.83
C PHE A 695 5.72 12.51 15.41
N LYS A 696 6.50 11.78 14.61
CA LYS A 696 6.71 12.09 13.20
C LYS A 696 5.93 11.15 12.30
N VAL A 697 5.36 11.72 11.22
CA VAL A 697 4.68 10.93 10.19
C VAL A 697 5.69 10.00 9.52
N TYR A 698 5.35 8.73 9.36
CA TYR A 698 6.12 7.77 8.58
C TYR A 698 5.26 7.02 7.54
N ARG A 699 3.94 7.11 7.64
CA ARG A 699 2.97 6.47 6.74
C ARG A 699 1.61 7.18 6.77
N GLY A 700 0.68 6.70 5.98
CA GLY A 700 -0.67 7.23 5.88
C GLY A 700 -0.95 7.76 4.48
N ASP A 701 -1.73 8.83 4.38
CA ASP A 701 -2.05 9.46 3.09
C ASP A 701 -0.79 9.57 2.22
N GLY A 702 -0.71 8.73 1.19
CA GLY A 702 0.37 8.71 0.21
C GLY A 702 0.04 9.61 -0.99
N TRP A 703 0.03 9.06 -2.21
CA TRP A 703 -0.43 9.81 -3.36
C TRP A 703 -1.97 9.89 -3.41
N VAL A 704 -2.52 11.04 -3.06
CA VAL A 704 -3.98 11.30 -3.13
C VAL A 704 -4.31 11.92 -4.47
N LEU A 705 -5.38 11.42 -5.12
CA LEU A 705 -5.88 11.90 -6.40
C LEU A 705 -7.39 12.10 -6.31
N ALA A 706 -7.88 13.26 -6.77
CA ALA A 706 -9.29 13.55 -6.95
C ALA A 706 -9.53 13.95 -8.42
N VAL A 707 -10.53 13.36 -9.08
CA VAL A 707 -10.83 13.56 -10.51
C VAL A 707 -12.30 13.88 -10.70
N GLU A 708 -12.59 14.82 -11.59
CA GLU A 708 -13.89 15.06 -12.22
C GLU A 708 -13.80 14.66 -13.69
N PHE A 709 -14.64 13.76 -14.15
CA PHE A 709 -14.66 13.28 -15.54
C PHE A 709 -15.42 14.24 -16.47
N SER A 710 -15.00 15.51 -16.45
CA SER A 710 -15.34 16.51 -17.46
C SER A 710 -14.56 16.24 -18.77
N ASP A 711 -14.78 17.02 -19.81
CA ASP A 711 -14.03 16.96 -21.07
C ASP A 711 -13.30 18.29 -21.32
N PRO A 712 -11.95 18.34 -21.15
CA PRO A 712 -11.07 17.31 -20.60
C PRO A 712 -11.30 17.07 -19.09
N PRO A 713 -10.84 15.94 -18.52
CA PRO A 713 -10.90 15.68 -17.09
C PRO A 713 -10.16 16.75 -16.27
N ARG A 714 -10.75 17.15 -15.12
CA ARG A 714 -10.10 18.00 -14.12
C ARG A 714 -9.65 17.15 -12.95
N ALA A 715 -8.45 17.40 -12.44
CA ALA A 715 -7.95 16.65 -11.31
C ALA A 715 -7.05 17.47 -10.38
N TYR A 716 -7.02 17.04 -9.13
CA TYR A 716 -6.08 17.48 -8.09
C TYR A 716 -5.30 16.29 -7.56
N SER A 717 -4.02 16.47 -7.24
CA SER A 717 -3.20 15.45 -6.60
C SER A 717 -2.29 16.04 -5.53
N ILE A 718 -1.83 15.17 -4.60
CA ILE A 718 -0.84 15.52 -3.58
C ILE A 718 -0.03 14.28 -3.20
N LEU A 719 1.28 14.48 -3.03
CA LEU A 719 2.21 13.49 -2.51
C LEU A 719 3.01 14.16 -1.38
N GLY A 720 2.61 13.92 -0.13
CA GLY A 720 3.08 14.69 1.03
C GLY A 720 4.60 14.77 1.21
N TYR A 721 5.33 13.78 0.70
CA TYR A 721 6.79 13.69 0.74
C TYR A 721 7.48 14.05 -0.58
N GLY A 722 6.73 14.51 -1.61
CA GLY A 722 7.29 14.89 -2.90
C GLY A 722 7.59 13.69 -3.83
N ASN A 723 8.03 13.99 -5.05
CA ASN A 723 8.22 12.99 -6.11
C ASN A 723 9.68 12.51 -6.24
N SER A 724 10.51 12.71 -5.22
CA SER A 724 11.88 12.24 -5.14
C SER A 724 12.26 11.89 -3.69
N ASN A 725 13.05 10.83 -3.48
CA ASN A 725 13.61 10.51 -2.16
C ASN A 725 15.03 11.05 -1.93
N ARG A 726 15.55 11.84 -2.86
CA ARG A 726 16.91 12.40 -2.79
C ARG A 726 16.86 13.75 -2.09
N GLU A 727 17.59 13.91 -0.98
CA GLU A 727 17.60 15.15 -0.18
C GLU A 727 18.08 16.37 -0.96
N GLU A 728 18.97 16.17 -1.93
CA GLU A 728 19.47 17.25 -2.80
C GLU A 728 18.50 17.61 -3.94
N SER A 729 17.44 16.85 -4.16
CA SER A 729 16.43 17.12 -5.17
C SER A 729 15.51 18.28 -4.74
N PRO A 730 15.19 19.23 -5.63
CA PRO A 730 14.19 20.25 -5.33
C PRO A 730 12.78 19.69 -5.13
N TYR A 731 12.57 18.40 -5.44
CA TYR A 731 11.29 17.70 -5.33
C TYR A 731 11.20 16.82 -4.08
N TYR A 732 12.20 16.89 -3.19
CA TYR A 732 12.22 16.20 -1.91
C TYR A 732 11.38 16.97 -0.89
N TYR A 733 10.27 16.38 -0.45
CA TYR A 733 9.31 16.99 0.48
C TYR A 733 8.81 18.40 0.08
N ASP A 734 8.87 18.77 -1.20
CA ASP A 734 8.42 20.05 -1.71
C ASP A 734 6.90 20.27 -1.62
N GLN A 735 6.13 19.19 -1.49
CA GLN A 735 4.68 19.22 -1.33
C GLN A 735 4.24 19.15 0.15
N ALA A 736 5.16 19.03 1.11
CA ALA A 736 4.85 18.79 2.52
C ALA A 736 4.02 19.91 3.17
N GLU A 737 4.32 21.18 2.87
CA GLU A 737 3.55 22.32 3.37
C GLU A 737 2.14 22.35 2.77
N LEU A 738 2.02 22.12 1.46
CA LEU A 738 0.74 22.04 0.76
C LEU A 738 -0.13 20.91 1.36
N PHE A 739 0.49 19.76 1.61
CA PHE A 739 -0.15 18.61 2.25
C PHE A 739 -0.61 18.95 3.68
N ALA A 740 0.24 19.57 4.50
CA ALA A 740 -0.10 19.96 5.87
C ALA A 740 -1.22 21.00 5.92
N ASP A 741 -1.33 21.84 4.90
CA ASP A 741 -2.40 22.84 4.73
C ASP A 741 -3.71 22.26 4.18
N ASN A 742 -3.86 20.95 4.04
CA ASN A 742 -5.04 20.29 3.46
C ASN A 742 -5.31 20.69 2.01
N ARG A 743 -4.28 21.03 1.26
CA ARG A 743 -4.36 21.48 -0.12
C ARG A 743 -3.78 20.45 -1.07
N MET A 744 -4.29 20.45 -2.30
CA MET A 744 -3.80 19.62 -3.39
C MET A 744 -3.42 20.51 -4.59
N LYS A 745 -2.43 20.10 -5.37
CA LYS A 745 -2.04 20.79 -6.59
C LYS A 745 -2.93 20.39 -7.78
N PRO A 746 -3.21 21.30 -8.73
CA PRO A 746 -3.88 20.92 -9.97
C PRO A 746 -2.97 20.02 -10.82
N VAL A 747 -3.56 18.95 -11.37
CA VAL A 747 -2.88 18.02 -12.28
C VAL A 747 -2.73 18.69 -13.66
N ALA A 748 -1.52 18.64 -14.21
CA ALA A 748 -1.26 19.00 -15.59
C ALA A 748 -1.55 17.81 -16.52
N PHE A 749 -2.76 17.72 -17.07
CA PHE A 749 -3.16 16.60 -17.91
C PHE A 749 -3.15 16.91 -19.40
N THR A 750 -3.67 18.07 -19.80
CA THR A 750 -3.67 18.51 -21.19
C THR A 750 -2.33 19.12 -21.62
N GLU A 751 -2.08 19.21 -22.93
CA GLU A 751 -0.88 19.90 -23.45
C GLU A 751 -0.81 21.36 -22.99
N GLU A 752 -1.96 22.02 -22.85
CA GLU A 752 -2.03 23.41 -22.35
C GLU A 752 -1.63 23.48 -20.87
N ASP A 753 -2.09 22.53 -20.04
CA ASP A 753 -1.74 22.48 -18.63
C ASP A 753 -0.25 22.16 -18.44
N ILE A 754 0.28 21.20 -19.22
CA ILE A 754 1.70 20.84 -19.23
C ILE A 754 2.54 22.06 -19.61
N ALA A 755 2.19 22.75 -20.69
CA ALA A 755 2.91 23.95 -21.14
C ALA A 755 2.88 25.08 -20.10
N ARG A 756 1.77 25.26 -19.38
CA ARG A 756 1.59 26.28 -18.34
C ARG A 756 2.44 25.99 -17.09
N GLN A 757 2.65 24.72 -16.75
CA GLN A 757 3.37 24.27 -15.55
C GLN A 757 4.79 23.77 -15.86
N LEU A 758 5.27 23.88 -17.12
CA LEU A 758 6.54 23.33 -17.55
C LEU A 758 7.72 23.97 -16.81
N VAL A 759 8.55 23.16 -16.19
CA VAL A 759 9.79 23.55 -15.51
C VAL A 759 11.01 23.15 -16.34
N MET A 760 10.97 21.93 -16.91
CA MET A 760 12.10 21.37 -17.66
C MET A 760 11.62 20.48 -18.79
N ARG A 761 12.37 20.50 -19.92
CA ARG A 761 12.16 19.64 -21.08
C ARG A 761 13.49 19.08 -21.54
N TYR A 762 13.62 17.77 -21.71
CA TYR A 762 14.87 17.11 -22.11
C TYR A 762 14.59 15.72 -22.70
N ARG A 763 15.64 15.15 -23.34
CA ARG A 763 15.71 13.72 -23.63
C ARG A 763 16.63 13.04 -22.63
N PRO A 764 16.48 11.74 -22.35
CA PRO A 764 17.37 11.00 -21.48
C PRO A 764 18.87 11.28 -21.79
N GLY A 765 19.64 11.66 -20.77
CA GLY A 765 21.06 12.04 -20.87
C GLY A 765 21.35 13.49 -21.27
N GLU A 766 20.36 14.33 -21.49
CA GLU A 766 20.54 15.77 -21.79
C GLU A 766 20.45 16.66 -20.55
N GLU A 767 19.85 16.20 -19.47
CA GLU A 767 19.66 16.93 -18.20
C GLU A 767 21.00 17.36 -17.56
N ARG A 768 22.11 16.64 -17.79
CA ARG A 768 23.48 17.00 -17.31
C ARG A 768 24.05 18.30 -17.93
N ARG A 769 23.47 18.81 -18.99
CA ARG A 769 23.97 19.98 -19.71
C ARG A 769 23.49 21.31 -19.11
N ARG A 770 22.77 21.25 -18.01
CA ARG A 770 22.19 22.42 -17.31
C ARG A 770 22.66 22.43 -15.86
#